data_01809b58a4ff1168e2d67fe73f1695fd
#
_entry.id   01809b58a4ff1168e2d67fe73f1695fd
#
_cell.length_a   1.000
_cell.length_b   1.000
_cell.length_c   1.000
_cell.angle_alpha   90.00
_cell.angle_beta   90.00
_cell.angle_gamma   90.00
#
_symmetry.space_group_name_H-M   'P 1'
#
loop_
_entity.id
_entity.type
_entity.pdbx_description
1 polymer ?
#
loop_
_entity_poly.entity_id
_entity_poly.type
_entity_poly.pdbx_seq_one_letter_code
_entity_poly.pdbx_strand_id
1 'polypeptide(L)'
;MIGFNKMMLSSAILMVFLTPISVQGVPRDVDPEVNIALGKTVQYAPLPDYYLTAKDDTDSTDLTDGVLSDHPRGHLWFDSKCVGWSYAGRCNLALDLGEIYPIDEVAIRIQGGSPQAGICTPVWIELVVSDDGQMYRLAGEYSTFRAGDNERFGVPPYEGAAWVHRFRFRDLSIRARFVGLRMYMSGLTVADELYVFRGDHDPGECDVDTLPVADFSVSSPQMYFHKPYLCFTTNVTTPNPVGLVMPPDAVAEEVTVTVDLPAGTWLVSGHLGGANLENVEGEEVEDGTFLRYEFPATAGKTTKTWGRIFIGGNWQDGQEGELRYRLKRASGEVGPLVSVPLRAIEVPAAPQSSKIVAGLGWYSLQDVRTWPDGSNALRTLGINTISSFVHWMREDDRELWDFWDECARQGFRRLDIDSTFHRIDNKDESSCQFEDGEHGSQLCPSYRGEYYQKEIQRVAQQCARAKPDYLFCDIELWGWRGSVDAEKCTRCKADFEKSGSESWEEWKLQKGYEMWTDVVKAVREAGGPEIEFGVYDWRAGKVYQFTWPFDRLYPDYLQSSQVSTYTPLYPYHLMLVGNECREDRLHLPKTDVIPWITPGDAGTFSGESFRYALLECFANGARGVNFWSSRVWDAELLAAYARVIRSIAPVEELIISGELLKDAEIQEPGRISGLVNGDQMLLLVADYLRSGPTELSIRLPVKKTCIVTDLDSGEEIGIIAPGESLTVPLQTERVRLLHVRPD
;
A
#
# COMPACT_ATOMS: atom_id res chain seq x y z
N MET A 1 3.12 -17.07 75.19
CA MET A 1 3.67 -16.25 76.31
C MET A 1 3.81 -14.84 75.73
N ILE A 2 2.83 -14.01 75.96
CA ILE A 2 2.75 -12.96 77.01
C ILE A 2 3.73 -11.80 76.73
N GLY A 3 3.15 -10.64 76.55
CA GLY A 3 3.65 -9.34 76.92
C GLY A 3 3.17 -8.20 75.99
N PHE A 4 2.08 -7.67 76.12
CA PHE A 4 1.51 -6.46 76.76
C PHE A 4 2.37 -5.16 76.75
N ASN A 5 1.74 -4.13 76.16
CA ASN A 5 1.65 -2.70 76.57
C ASN A 5 2.69 -1.71 75.98
N LYS A 6 2.33 -0.60 75.42
CA LYS A 6 1.59 0.53 76.05
C LYS A 6 1.11 1.55 74.97
N MET A 7 -0.10 2.01 75.15
CA MET A 7 -0.70 3.21 74.57
C MET A 7 0.08 4.47 74.96
N MET A 8 0.40 5.33 74.01
CA MET A 8 0.60 6.76 74.26
C MET A 8 -0.26 7.54 73.25
N LEU A 9 -1.28 8.21 73.77
CA LEU A 9 -1.98 9.29 73.13
C LEU A 9 -0.98 10.43 72.87
N SER A 10 -0.89 10.84 71.63
CA SER A 10 -0.30 12.11 71.27
C SER A 10 -1.29 12.86 70.37
N SER A 11 -1.75 13.96 70.89
CA SER A 11 -2.69 14.89 70.25
C SER A 11 -2.00 15.52 69.04
N ALA A 12 -2.33 15.08 67.81
CA ALA A 12 -1.91 15.75 66.61
C ALA A 12 -2.98 16.77 66.19
N ILE A 13 -2.59 18.03 66.26
CA ILE A 13 -3.35 19.18 65.73
C ILE A 13 -3.44 18.97 64.21
N LEU A 14 -4.68 18.78 63.75
CA LEU A 14 -5.03 18.69 62.34
C LEU A 14 -4.93 20.10 61.71
N MET A 15 -3.77 20.48 61.19
CA MET A 15 -3.66 21.61 60.26
C MET A 15 -4.27 21.19 58.92
N VAL A 16 -5.50 21.61 58.64
CA VAL A 16 -6.10 21.54 57.33
C VAL A 16 -5.35 22.55 56.45
N PHE A 17 -4.38 22.05 55.67
CA PHE A 17 -3.89 22.79 54.53
C PHE A 17 -5.01 22.80 53.50
N LEU A 18 -5.70 23.92 53.36
CA LEU A 18 -6.46 24.24 52.16
C LEU A 18 -5.48 24.37 51.00
N THR A 19 -5.21 23.25 50.30
CA THR A 19 -4.64 23.33 48.97
C THR A 19 -5.62 24.15 48.11
N PRO A 20 -5.14 25.19 47.41
CA PRO A 20 -6.01 25.87 46.46
C PRO A 20 -6.49 24.82 45.44
N ILE A 21 -7.82 24.69 45.33
CA ILE A 21 -8.45 23.98 44.21
C ILE A 21 -8.02 24.76 43.00
N SER A 22 -7.01 24.25 42.28
CA SER A 22 -6.73 24.72 40.94
C SER A 22 -8.01 24.46 40.15
N VAL A 23 -8.70 25.48 39.78
CA VAL A 23 -9.71 25.40 38.74
C VAL A 23 -8.97 24.84 37.53
N GLN A 24 -9.10 23.56 37.26
CA GLN A 24 -8.63 22.99 36.02
C GLN A 24 -9.44 23.71 34.95
N GLY A 25 -8.77 24.55 34.18
CA GLY A 25 -9.35 25.20 33.00
C GLY A 25 -9.87 24.14 32.04
N VAL A 26 -10.79 24.53 31.18
CA VAL A 26 -11.28 23.66 30.09
C VAL A 26 -10.06 23.16 29.31
N PRO A 27 -9.98 21.86 29.02
CA PRO A 27 -8.86 21.34 28.21
C PRO A 27 -8.78 22.08 26.87
N ARG A 28 -7.55 22.38 26.44
CA ARG A 28 -7.27 23.14 25.19
C ARG A 28 -8.03 22.61 23.98
N ASP A 29 -8.15 21.30 23.86
CA ASP A 29 -8.75 20.62 22.72
C ASP A 29 -10.25 20.87 22.58
N VAL A 30 -10.95 21.10 23.67
CA VAL A 30 -12.41 21.33 23.74
C VAL A 30 -12.80 22.75 24.18
N ASP A 31 -11.83 23.65 24.26
CA ASP A 31 -12.06 25.07 24.51
C ASP A 31 -12.26 25.82 23.19
N PRO A 32 -13.48 26.31 22.87
CA PRO A 32 -13.76 26.98 21.60
C PRO A 32 -13.06 28.35 21.44
N GLU A 33 -12.54 28.94 22.52
CA GLU A 33 -11.76 30.16 22.44
C GLU A 33 -10.32 29.86 22.00
N VAL A 34 -9.85 28.63 22.21
CA VAL A 34 -8.51 28.16 21.89
C VAL A 34 -8.51 27.27 20.65
N ASN A 35 -9.37 26.24 20.63
CA ASN A 35 -9.60 25.40 19.44
C ASN A 35 -10.73 25.99 18.60
N ILE A 36 -10.38 26.89 17.70
CA ILE A 36 -11.33 27.62 16.85
C ILE A 36 -11.94 26.79 15.72
N ALA A 37 -11.56 25.53 15.58
CA ALA A 37 -12.19 24.56 14.67
C ALA A 37 -13.49 23.99 15.22
N LEU A 38 -13.69 24.02 16.54
CA LEU A 38 -14.84 23.35 17.18
C LEU A 38 -16.19 23.80 16.60
N GLY A 39 -16.99 22.81 16.20
CA GLY A 39 -18.34 22.98 15.66
C GLY A 39 -18.40 23.62 14.27
N LYS A 40 -17.27 23.72 13.57
CA LYS A 40 -17.23 24.22 12.20
C LYS A 40 -17.48 23.09 11.20
N THR A 41 -18.03 23.46 10.04
CA THR A 41 -18.25 22.49 8.95
C THR A 41 -17.00 22.31 8.12
N VAL A 42 -16.60 21.07 7.91
CA VAL A 42 -15.51 20.67 7.03
C VAL A 42 -16.06 20.32 5.66
N GLN A 43 -15.44 20.83 4.60
CA GLN A 43 -15.70 20.46 3.22
C GLN A 43 -14.66 19.47 2.75
N TYR A 44 -15.05 18.50 1.92
CA TYR A 44 -14.17 17.44 1.44
C TYR A 44 -14.22 17.32 -0.08
N ALA A 45 -13.08 17.00 -0.67
CA ALA A 45 -12.99 16.60 -2.07
C ALA A 45 -11.94 15.48 -2.20
N PRO A 46 -12.38 14.20 -2.29
CA PRO A 46 -13.73 13.67 -2.33
C PRO A 46 -14.43 13.61 -0.97
N LEU A 47 -15.73 13.34 -0.99
CA LEU A 47 -16.45 12.97 0.23
C LEU A 47 -15.89 11.69 0.86
N PRO A 48 -15.94 11.55 2.19
CA PRO A 48 -15.73 10.28 2.85
C PRO A 48 -16.64 9.20 2.26
N ASP A 49 -16.10 8.02 1.97
CA ASP A 49 -16.83 6.94 1.29
C ASP A 49 -16.67 5.58 1.98
N TYR A 50 -15.90 5.52 3.07
CA TYR A 50 -15.70 4.25 3.74
C TYR A 50 -16.95 3.83 4.51
N TYR A 51 -17.56 2.73 4.09
CA TYR A 51 -18.90 2.30 4.48
C TYR A 51 -19.12 2.02 5.98
N LEU A 52 -18.05 1.83 6.76
CA LEU A 52 -18.15 1.61 8.20
C LEU A 52 -18.18 2.91 9.00
N THR A 53 -17.64 3.99 8.49
CA THR A 53 -17.62 5.32 9.11
C THR A 53 -18.61 6.28 8.46
N ALA A 54 -18.71 6.32 7.14
CA ALA A 54 -19.62 7.21 6.40
C ALA A 54 -21.08 6.69 6.45
N LYS A 55 -21.69 6.72 7.62
CA LYS A 55 -23.06 6.21 7.84
C LYS A 55 -24.07 7.30 8.17
N ASP A 56 -23.62 8.43 8.66
CA ASP A 56 -24.44 9.46 9.25
C ASP A 56 -24.31 10.76 8.46
N ASP A 57 -25.31 11.63 8.61
CA ASP A 57 -25.32 12.98 8.01
C ASP A 57 -24.34 13.95 8.72
N THR A 58 -23.52 13.43 9.66
CA THR A 58 -22.61 14.20 10.53
C THR A 58 -21.18 14.27 10.03
N ASP A 59 -20.81 13.53 8.97
CA ASP A 59 -19.44 13.50 8.41
C ASP A 59 -18.81 14.91 8.25
N SER A 60 -19.64 15.91 7.93
CA SER A 60 -19.16 17.29 7.77
C SER A 60 -18.74 17.99 9.06
N THR A 61 -19.06 17.42 10.22
CA THR A 61 -18.74 17.96 11.55
C THR A 61 -17.95 16.99 12.43
N ASP A 62 -17.88 15.72 12.08
CA ASP A 62 -17.22 14.70 12.90
C ASP A 62 -15.73 14.97 13.16
N LEU A 63 -15.06 15.72 12.28
CA LEU A 63 -13.68 16.16 12.53
C LEU A 63 -13.55 17.39 13.44
N THR A 64 -14.65 17.97 13.88
CA THR A 64 -14.64 19.25 14.63
C THR A 64 -15.62 19.31 15.77
N ASP A 65 -16.23 18.18 16.12
CA ASP A 65 -17.25 18.11 17.19
C ASP A 65 -16.63 17.99 18.59
N GLY A 66 -15.32 17.77 18.69
CA GLY A 66 -14.60 17.57 19.94
C GLY A 66 -14.81 16.18 20.54
N VAL A 67 -15.38 15.24 19.81
CA VAL A 67 -15.68 13.88 20.27
C VAL A 67 -14.70 12.89 19.67
N LEU A 68 -13.83 12.37 20.51
CA LEU A 68 -12.90 11.31 20.08
C LEU A 68 -13.62 9.96 20.04
N SER A 69 -13.20 9.11 19.10
CA SER A 69 -13.70 7.74 19.05
C SER A 69 -13.41 6.99 20.34
N ASP A 70 -14.44 6.38 20.89
CA ASP A 70 -14.40 5.51 22.06
C ASP A 70 -14.77 4.05 21.74
N HIS A 71 -14.66 3.66 20.47
CA HIS A 71 -15.02 2.33 20.00
C HIS A 71 -14.34 1.23 20.82
N PRO A 72 -15.05 0.19 21.29
CA PRO A 72 -14.52 -0.82 22.22
C PRO A 72 -13.27 -1.56 21.75
N ARG A 73 -13.03 -1.59 20.43
CA ARG A 73 -11.84 -2.19 19.84
C ARG A 73 -10.66 -1.21 19.72
N GLY A 74 -10.84 0.06 20.09
CA GLY A 74 -9.83 1.10 19.92
C GLY A 74 -9.52 1.47 18.45
N HIS A 75 -10.43 1.15 17.52
CA HIS A 75 -10.21 1.35 16.08
C HIS A 75 -11.20 2.38 15.54
N LEU A 76 -10.71 3.46 14.95
CA LEU A 76 -11.54 4.49 14.33
C LEU A 76 -12.39 3.94 13.17
N TRP A 77 -11.89 2.99 12.44
CA TRP A 77 -12.52 2.43 11.22
C TRP A 77 -13.86 1.70 11.46
N PHE A 78 -14.24 1.47 12.69
CA PHE A 78 -15.53 0.88 13.06
C PHE A 78 -16.52 1.89 13.63
N ASP A 79 -16.09 3.13 13.80
CA ASP A 79 -16.86 4.15 14.52
C ASP A 79 -17.45 5.16 13.54
N SER A 80 -18.77 5.34 13.57
CA SER A 80 -19.49 6.31 12.73
C SER A 80 -19.25 7.77 13.14
N LYS A 81 -18.57 8.02 14.25
CA LYS A 81 -18.11 9.36 14.66
C LYS A 81 -16.79 9.77 13.96
N CYS A 82 -16.34 8.98 13.02
CA CYS A 82 -15.10 9.20 12.28
C CYS A 82 -15.40 9.36 10.80
N VAL A 83 -14.52 10.02 10.09
CA VAL A 83 -14.57 10.08 8.62
C VAL A 83 -13.51 9.16 8.02
N GLY A 84 -13.85 8.48 6.92
CA GLY A 84 -12.94 7.54 6.27
C GLY A 84 -13.03 7.57 4.75
N TRP A 85 -11.87 7.37 4.09
CA TRP A 85 -11.72 7.30 2.65
C TRP A 85 -11.13 5.97 2.25
N SER A 86 -11.82 5.28 1.35
CA SER A 86 -11.43 3.97 0.86
C SER A 86 -10.65 4.12 -0.45
N TYR A 87 -9.31 4.06 -0.36
CA TYR A 87 -8.42 4.10 -1.54
C TYR A 87 -8.62 5.33 -2.42
N ALA A 88 -8.74 6.49 -1.81
CA ALA A 88 -9.00 7.74 -2.52
C ALA A 88 -7.81 8.29 -3.30
N GLY A 89 -6.60 7.87 -2.96
CA GLY A 89 -5.35 8.41 -3.50
C GLY A 89 -5.02 9.79 -2.94
N ARG A 90 -5.88 10.79 -3.18
CA ARG A 90 -5.73 12.14 -2.64
C ARG A 90 -7.06 12.65 -2.08
N CYS A 91 -7.02 13.35 -0.96
CA CYS A 91 -8.15 14.06 -0.40
C CYS A 91 -7.76 15.49 -0.02
N ASN A 92 -8.59 16.45 -0.41
CA ASN A 92 -8.55 17.82 0.12
C ASN A 92 -9.67 17.96 1.16
N LEU A 93 -9.38 18.57 2.27
CA LEU A 93 -10.37 19.05 3.22
C LEU A 93 -10.14 20.52 3.55
N ALA A 94 -11.21 21.29 3.74
CA ALA A 94 -11.13 22.71 4.05
C ALA A 94 -12.16 23.12 5.10
N LEU A 95 -11.75 24.03 5.96
CA LEU A 95 -12.50 24.57 7.08
C LEU A 95 -12.57 26.09 6.97
N ASP A 96 -13.76 26.68 7.02
CA ASP A 96 -13.95 28.14 7.16
C ASP A 96 -14.08 28.50 8.64
N LEU A 97 -13.13 29.20 9.19
CA LEU A 97 -13.14 29.68 10.56
C LEU A 97 -14.14 30.82 10.79
N GLY A 98 -14.65 31.43 9.69
CA GLY A 98 -15.59 32.56 9.72
C GLY A 98 -14.92 33.92 9.73
N GLU A 99 -13.79 34.06 10.38
CA GLU A 99 -12.98 35.28 10.48
C GLU A 99 -11.49 34.94 10.31
N ILE A 100 -10.67 35.95 10.10
CA ILE A 100 -9.20 35.79 10.05
C ILE A 100 -8.67 35.73 11.50
N TYR A 101 -8.03 34.61 11.85
CA TYR A 101 -7.41 34.40 13.17
C TYR A 101 -5.90 34.21 13.04
N PRO A 102 -5.13 34.64 14.06
CA PRO A 102 -3.79 34.14 14.25
C PRO A 102 -3.84 32.65 14.61
N ILE A 103 -3.01 31.82 14.00
CA ILE A 103 -2.97 30.37 14.16
C ILE A 103 -1.55 29.95 14.55
N ASP A 104 -1.45 29.24 15.67
CA ASP A 104 -0.20 28.73 16.22
C ASP A 104 0.03 27.25 15.87
N GLU A 105 -1.04 26.47 15.85
CA GLU A 105 -0.97 25.04 15.57
C GLU A 105 -2.19 24.54 14.81
N VAL A 106 -1.95 23.66 13.86
CA VAL A 106 -3.00 22.82 13.26
C VAL A 106 -2.64 21.34 13.49
N ALA A 107 -3.61 20.53 13.87
CA ALA A 107 -3.39 19.12 14.09
C ALA A 107 -4.56 18.27 13.61
N ILE A 108 -4.27 17.07 13.12
CA ILE A 108 -5.28 16.07 12.73
C ILE A 108 -4.92 14.71 13.34
N ARG A 109 -5.93 14.00 13.84
CA ARG A 109 -5.79 12.66 14.37
C ARG A 109 -6.19 11.64 13.31
N ILE A 110 -5.28 10.75 12.99
CA ILE A 110 -5.45 9.75 11.94
C ILE A 110 -5.03 8.38 12.46
N GLN A 111 -5.78 7.36 12.10
CA GLN A 111 -5.43 5.98 12.44
C GLN A 111 -4.38 5.43 11.50
N GLY A 112 -3.43 4.70 12.08
CA GLY A 112 -2.47 3.85 11.39
C GLY A 112 -2.43 2.46 12.00
N GLY A 113 -1.54 1.60 11.53
CA GLY A 113 -1.17 0.39 12.23
C GLY A 113 -2.00 -0.85 11.95
N SER A 114 -2.72 -0.95 10.87
CA SER A 114 -3.30 -2.23 10.41
C SER A 114 -2.99 -2.47 8.94
N PRO A 115 -1.71 -2.67 8.61
CA PRO A 115 -1.28 -2.74 7.21
C PRO A 115 -1.91 -3.88 6.42
N GLN A 116 -2.18 -5.03 7.05
CA GLN A 116 -2.85 -6.16 6.41
C GLN A 116 -4.29 -5.82 5.97
N ALA A 117 -4.93 -4.90 6.65
CA ALA A 117 -6.25 -4.39 6.27
C ALA A 117 -6.16 -3.13 5.38
N GLY A 118 -4.96 -2.73 4.97
CA GLY A 118 -4.73 -1.53 4.18
C GLY A 118 -4.95 -0.22 4.91
N ILE A 119 -5.03 -0.21 6.26
CA ILE A 119 -5.30 0.99 7.05
C ILE A 119 -4.00 1.66 7.41
N CYS A 120 -3.82 2.87 6.88
CA CYS A 120 -2.57 3.59 6.94
C CYS A 120 -2.78 5.07 7.21
N THR A 121 -1.80 5.71 7.84
CA THR A 121 -1.69 7.16 7.80
C THR A 121 -1.34 7.62 6.38
N PRO A 122 -1.69 8.86 6.01
CA PRO A 122 -1.24 9.45 4.76
C PRO A 122 0.30 9.43 4.65
N VAL A 123 0.79 9.29 3.45
CA VAL A 123 2.24 9.34 3.17
C VAL A 123 2.75 10.76 2.97
N TRP A 124 1.84 11.69 2.71
CA TRP A 124 2.12 13.11 2.56
C TRP A 124 0.91 13.93 3.00
N ILE A 125 1.12 14.95 3.82
CA ILE A 125 0.09 15.89 4.28
C ILE A 125 0.61 17.30 4.05
N GLU A 126 -0.13 18.12 3.33
CA GLU A 126 0.14 19.55 3.17
C GLU A 126 -0.90 20.35 3.95
N LEU A 127 -0.43 21.24 4.79
CA LEU A 127 -1.23 22.27 5.43
C LEU A 127 -1.26 23.50 4.54
N VAL A 128 -2.45 23.91 4.14
CA VAL A 128 -2.66 25.10 3.33
C VAL A 128 -3.60 26.09 4.02
N VAL A 129 -3.41 27.36 3.78
CA VAL A 129 -4.22 28.42 4.38
C VAL A 129 -4.63 29.47 3.35
N SER A 130 -5.76 30.14 3.60
CA SER A 130 -6.27 31.19 2.73
C SER A 130 -7.07 32.25 3.51
N ASP A 131 -7.11 33.46 3.02
CA ASP A 131 -7.95 34.53 3.55
C ASP A 131 -9.31 34.62 2.84
N ASP A 132 -9.38 34.18 1.58
CA ASP A 132 -10.56 34.31 0.71
C ASP A 132 -11.21 32.97 0.32
N GLY A 133 -10.57 31.83 0.65
CA GLY A 133 -11.03 30.48 0.28
C GLY A 133 -10.85 30.13 -1.20
N GLN A 134 -10.14 30.97 -1.96
CA GLN A 134 -9.85 30.74 -3.38
C GLN A 134 -8.35 30.55 -3.64
N MET A 135 -7.55 31.43 -3.05
CA MET A 135 -6.10 31.36 -3.19
C MET A 135 -5.50 30.80 -1.91
N TYR A 136 -5.01 29.57 -1.97
CA TYR A 136 -4.36 28.89 -0.84
C TYR A 136 -2.84 28.97 -0.94
N ARG A 137 -2.20 29.01 0.21
CA ARG A 137 -0.73 29.03 0.37
C ARG A 137 -0.28 27.88 1.24
N LEU A 138 0.85 27.26 0.92
CA LEU A 138 1.42 26.18 1.72
C LEU A 138 1.97 26.75 3.04
N ALA A 139 1.46 26.28 4.16
CA ALA A 139 1.86 26.69 5.49
C ALA A 139 2.72 25.64 6.23
N GLY A 140 2.69 24.41 5.77
CA GLY A 140 3.49 23.32 6.34
C GLY A 140 3.28 22.01 5.59
N GLU A 141 4.21 21.10 5.74
CA GLU A 141 4.06 19.77 5.14
C GLU A 141 4.77 18.69 5.95
N TYR A 142 4.23 17.48 5.85
CA TYR A 142 4.78 16.23 6.32
C TYR A 142 4.93 15.28 5.14
N SER A 143 6.05 14.58 5.03
CA SER A 143 6.25 13.58 3.97
C SER A 143 7.09 12.40 4.44
N THR A 144 6.60 11.19 4.18
CA THR A 144 7.41 9.98 4.40
C THR A 144 8.56 9.84 3.40
N PHE A 145 8.56 10.64 2.32
CA PHE A 145 9.63 10.66 1.33
C PHE A 145 10.86 11.45 1.79
N ARG A 146 10.72 12.20 2.89
CA ARG A 146 11.81 13.00 3.47
C ARG A 146 12.35 12.34 4.71
N ALA A 147 13.64 12.18 4.76
CA ALA A 147 14.32 11.73 5.96
C ALA A 147 14.08 12.74 7.11
N GLY A 148 13.75 12.20 8.29
CA GLY A 148 13.55 13.00 9.50
C GLY A 148 12.14 13.55 9.69
N ASP A 149 11.26 13.56 8.68
CA ASP A 149 9.90 14.04 8.87
C ASP A 149 9.11 13.18 9.86
N ASN A 150 9.28 11.87 9.84
CA ASN A 150 8.62 10.99 10.82
C ASN A 150 9.01 11.34 12.26
N GLU A 151 10.29 11.62 12.51
CA GLU A 151 10.79 12.04 13.81
C GLU A 151 10.28 13.44 14.18
N ARG A 152 10.37 14.38 13.25
CA ARG A 152 9.88 15.77 13.42
C ARG A 152 8.41 15.83 13.81
N PHE A 153 7.56 15.01 13.18
CA PHE A 153 6.13 14.93 13.45
C PHE A 153 5.77 13.94 14.56
N GLY A 154 6.78 13.27 15.14
CA GLY A 154 6.62 12.34 16.25
C GLY A 154 5.86 11.06 15.90
N VAL A 155 5.94 10.61 14.63
CA VAL A 155 5.34 9.36 14.20
C VAL A 155 6.13 8.21 14.79
N PRO A 156 5.53 7.37 15.67
CA PRO A 156 6.27 6.32 16.34
C PRO A 156 6.66 5.20 15.39
N PRO A 157 7.69 4.41 15.71
CA PRO A 157 7.92 3.14 15.06
C PRO A 157 6.66 2.27 15.19
N TYR A 158 6.33 1.56 14.11
CA TYR A 158 5.18 0.68 14.10
C TYR A 158 5.42 -0.58 14.93
N GLU A 159 4.53 -0.87 15.87
CA GLU A 159 4.53 -2.10 16.66
C GLU A 159 3.13 -2.72 16.67
N GLY A 160 2.78 -3.44 15.60
CA GLY A 160 1.58 -4.30 15.57
C GLY A 160 0.25 -3.56 15.41
N ALA A 161 -0.63 -3.65 16.41
CA ALA A 161 -2.03 -3.26 16.33
C ALA A 161 -2.30 -1.80 15.94
N ALA A 162 -3.54 -1.51 15.60
CA ALA A 162 -3.99 -0.17 15.25
C ALA A 162 -3.66 0.88 16.33
N TRP A 163 -3.23 2.04 15.91
CA TRP A 163 -2.92 3.17 16.76
C TRP A 163 -3.37 4.48 16.10
N VAL A 164 -3.64 5.50 16.88
CA VAL A 164 -4.04 6.83 16.41
C VAL A 164 -2.88 7.78 16.62
N HIS A 165 -2.48 8.46 15.55
CA HIS A 165 -1.45 9.48 15.61
C HIS A 165 -2.05 10.86 15.38
N ARG A 166 -1.55 11.84 16.13
CA ARG A 166 -1.90 13.24 15.98
C ARG A 166 -0.77 13.97 15.26
N PHE A 167 -0.92 14.17 13.95
CA PHE A 167 0.00 15.00 13.17
C PHE A 167 -0.17 16.45 13.60
N ARG A 168 0.92 17.10 13.96
CA ARG A 168 0.90 18.46 14.54
C ARG A 168 1.82 19.39 13.79
N PHE A 169 1.26 20.40 13.13
CA PHE A 169 1.96 21.53 12.55
C PHE A 169 2.02 22.63 13.59
N ARG A 170 3.15 22.82 14.22
CA ARG A 170 3.36 23.72 15.37
C ARG A 170 4.19 24.92 14.98
N ASP A 171 4.17 25.95 15.85
CA ASP A 171 4.98 27.17 15.72
C ASP A 171 4.73 27.87 14.36
N LEU A 172 3.46 27.86 13.91
CA LEU A 172 3.11 28.28 12.56
C LEU A 172 3.22 29.80 12.36
N SER A 173 2.94 30.61 13.35
CA SER A 173 2.99 32.09 13.27
C SER A 173 2.32 32.65 11.99
N ILE A 174 1.12 32.14 11.69
CA ILE A 174 0.34 32.50 10.50
C ILE A 174 -1.01 33.10 10.89
N ARG A 175 -1.66 33.75 9.94
CA ARG A 175 -3.05 34.19 10.07
C ARG A 175 -3.84 33.76 8.84
N ALA A 176 -5.07 33.31 9.04
CA ALA A 176 -5.95 32.90 7.96
C ALA A 176 -7.40 32.80 8.42
N ARG A 177 -8.33 32.84 7.46
CA ARG A 177 -9.75 32.48 7.66
C ARG A 177 -10.01 31.03 7.27
N PHE A 178 -9.36 30.55 6.22
CA PHE A 178 -9.56 29.16 5.75
C PHE A 178 -8.31 28.35 6.03
N VAL A 179 -8.52 27.14 6.57
CA VAL A 179 -7.49 26.14 6.83
C VAL A 179 -7.85 24.90 6.02
N GLY A 180 -6.89 24.37 5.28
CA GLY A 180 -7.06 23.17 4.50
C GLY A 180 -5.94 22.16 4.72
N LEU A 181 -6.25 20.90 4.53
CA LEU A 181 -5.27 19.82 4.45
C LEU A 181 -5.44 19.09 3.13
N ARG A 182 -4.32 18.83 2.44
CA ARG A 182 -4.26 17.92 1.32
C ARG A 182 -3.49 16.68 1.74
N MET A 183 -4.15 15.54 1.69
CA MET A 183 -3.59 14.25 2.11
C MET A 183 -3.40 13.34 0.92
N TYR A 184 -2.19 12.81 0.74
CA TYR A 184 -1.90 11.72 -0.20
C TYR A 184 -1.92 10.41 0.56
N MET A 185 -2.82 9.53 0.16
CA MET A 185 -3.17 8.33 0.92
C MET A 185 -2.56 7.09 0.30
N SER A 186 -2.14 6.16 1.14
CA SER A 186 -1.57 4.87 0.72
C SER A 186 -2.52 3.68 0.91
N GLY A 187 -3.76 3.94 1.31
CA GLY A 187 -4.74 2.90 1.59
C GLY A 187 -6.04 3.48 2.11
N LEU A 188 -6.68 2.75 3.02
CA LEU A 188 -7.80 3.25 3.79
C LEU A 188 -7.29 4.22 4.85
N THR A 189 -7.77 5.45 4.82
CA THR A 189 -7.43 6.50 5.78
C THR A 189 -8.65 6.88 6.58
N VAL A 190 -8.54 6.91 7.91
CA VAL A 190 -9.63 7.26 8.83
C VAL A 190 -9.13 8.27 9.85
N ALA A 191 -9.93 9.31 10.08
CA ALA A 191 -9.64 10.39 11.03
C ALA A 191 -10.82 10.65 11.94
N ASP A 192 -10.56 11.12 13.17
CA ASP A 192 -11.63 11.44 14.13
C ASP A 192 -11.63 12.89 14.61
N GLU A 193 -10.55 13.67 14.43
CA GLU A 193 -10.57 15.06 14.92
C GLU A 193 -9.51 15.93 14.22
N LEU A 194 -9.91 17.15 13.88
CA LEU A 194 -9.10 18.23 13.33
C LEU A 194 -9.11 19.42 14.29
N TYR A 195 -7.94 19.89 14.65
CA TYR A 195 -7.76 21.02 15.58
C TYR A 195 -7.13 22.19 14.86
N VAL A 196 -7.61 23.39 15.15
CA VAL A 196 -6.96 24.66 14.79
C VAL A 196 -6.84 25.50 16.06
N PHE A 197 -5.62 25.69 16.53
CA PHE A 197 -5.37 26.41 17.76
C PHE A 197 -5.01 27.86 17.46
N ARG A 198 -5.75 28.76 18.10
CA ARG A 198 -5.53 30.19 18.02
C ARG A 198 -4.18 30.58 18.62
N GLY A 199 -3.44 31.43 17.93
CA GLY A 199 -2.21 32.01 18.42
C GLY A 199 -2.45 33.20 19.36
N ASP A 200 -1.54 33.39 20.31
CA ASP A 200 -1.61 34.48 21.30
C ASP A 200 -1.31 35.85 20.68
N HIS A 201 -0.55 35.86 19.56
CA HIS A 201 -0.11 37.08 18.89
C HIS A 201 -0.55 37.04 17.43
N ASP A 202 -1.13 38.18 16.97
CA ASP A 202 -1.36 38.39 15.55
C ASP A 202 -0.01 38.70 14.87
N PRO A 203 0.47 37.82 13.95
CA PRO A 203 1.75 38.05 13.26
C PRO A 203 1.72 39.23 12.30
N GLY A 204 0.60 39.96 12.19
CA GLY A 204 0.43 41.02 11.20
C GLY A 204 0.10 40.46 9.80
N GLU A 205 0.63 41.07 8.76
CA GLU A 205 0.54 40.45 7.43
C GLU A 205 1.34 39.16 7.44
N CYS A 206 0.73 38.09 6.93
CA CYS A 206 1.36 36.80 6.83
C CYS A 206 2.50 36.86 5.82
N ASP A 207 3.70 37.14 6.30
CA ASP A 207 4.92 37.18 5.50
C ASP A 207 5.40 35.71 5.22
N VAL A 208 4.47 34.87 4.79
CA VAL A 208 4.80 33.53 4.35
C VAL A 208 5.17 33.69 2.87
N ASP A 209 6.45 33.67 2.59
CA ASP A 209 7.05 33.59 1.25
C ASP A 209 6.65 32.27 0.56
N THR A 210 5.36 31.94 0.61
CA THR A 210 4.83 30.67 0.12
C THR A 210 4.21 30.87 -1.24
N LEU A 211 4.67 30.05 -2.17
CA LEU A 211 4.07 29.97 -3.50
C LEU A 211 2.59 29.56 -3.38
N PRO A 212 1.69 30.18 -4.13
CA PRO A 212 0.30 29.79 -4.18
C PRO A 212 0.16 28.33 -4.59
N VAL A 213 -0.66 27.59 -3.85
CA VAL A 213 -1.04 26.21 -4.21
C VAL A 213 -2.25 26.28 -5.14
N ALA A 214 -2.01 26.41 -6.42
CA ALA A 214 -3.05 26.67 -7.42
C ALA A 214 -4.06 25.51 -7.60
N ASP A 215 -3.71 24.32 -7.16
CA ASP A 215 -4.51 23.10 -7.34
C ASP A 215 -5.26 22.66 -6.07
N PHE A 216 -5.27 23.49 -5.02
CA PHE A 216 -6.08 23.18 -3.86
C PHE A 216 -7.50 23.74 -4.00
N SER A 217 -8.50 22.88 -4.03
CA SER A 217 -9.90 23.27 -4.01
C SER A 217 -10.76 22.15 -3.42
N VAL A 218 -11.85 22.51 -2.79
CA VAL A 218 -12.94 21.61 -2.39
C VAL A 218 -14.24 21.91 -3.14
N SER A 219 -14.24 22.93 -4.00
CA SER A 219 -15.42 23.45 -4.69
C SER A 219 -15.37 23.37 -6.21
N SER A 220 -14.22 22.99 -6.78
CA SER A 220 -14.05 22.88 -8.24
C SER A 220 -13.58 21.51 -8.65
N PRO A 221 -13.96 21.01 -9.84
CA PRO A 221 -13.43 19.78 -10.39
C PRO A 221 -11.91 19.88 -10.55
N GLN A 222 -11.20 18.79 -10.28
CA GLN A 222 -9.75 18.73 -10.39
C GLN A 222 -9.28 17.42 -10.99
N MET A 223 -8.12 17.43 -11.64
CA MET A 223 -7.34 16.21 -11.76
C MET A 223 -6.67 15.91 -10.43
N TYR A 224 -6.47 14.64 -10.12
CA TYR A 224 -5.61 14.25 -9.01
C TYR A 224 -4.54 13.27 -9.49
N PHE A 225 -3.44 13.26 -8.78
CA PHE A 225 -2.30 12.39 -8.98
C PHE A 225 -1.96 11.72 -7.64
N HIS A 226 -1.39 10.52 -7.68
CA HIS A 226 -1.01 9.82 -6.45
C HIS A 226 0.19 10.46 -5.74
N LYS A 227 0.94 11.30 -6.45
CA LYS A 227 2.09 12.05 -5.92
C LYS A 227 1.95 13.52 -6.28
N PRO A 228 2.61 14.44 -5.55
CA PRO A 228 2.61 15.87 -5.91
C PRO A 228 3.46 16.19 -7.15
N TYR A 229 3.95 15.18 -7.85
CA TYR A 229 4.73 15.27 -9.09
C TYR A 229 4.44 14.06 -9.98
N LEU A 230 4.84 14.14 -11.23
CA LEU A 230 4.82 13.05 -12.20
C LEU A 230 6.23 12.72 -12.68
N CYS A 231 6.41 11.46 -13.06
CA CYS A 231 7.59 11.01 -13.76
C CYS A 231 7.18 10.33 -15.07
N PHE A 232 7.99 10.46 -16.11
CA PHE A 232 7.87 9.63 -17.30
C PHE A 232 9.23 9.05 -17.67
N THR A 233 9.23 7.96 -18.38
CA THR A 233 10.46 7.27 -18.77
C THR A 233 10.85 7.61 -20.19
N THR A 234 12.16 7.80 -20.40
CA THR A 234 12.73 8.27 -21.70
C THR A 234 12.93 7.16 -22.72
N ASN A 235 13.09 5.93 -22.26
CA ASN A 235 13.50 4.79 -23.10
C ASN A 235 12.46 3.65 -23.18
N VAL A 236 11.41 3.72 -22.39
CA VAL A 236 10.29 2.76 -22.40
C VAL A 236 9.01 3.49 -21.98
N THR A 237 7.87 3.10 -22.54
CA THR A 237 6.60 3.74 -22.17
C THR A 237 6.07 3.15 -20.87
N THR A 238 5.80 4.00 -19.86
CA THR A 238 5.28 3.61 -18.57
C THR A 238 4.01 4.40 -18.19
N PRO A 239 3.09 3.82 -17.41
CA PRO A 239 1.87 4.49 -17.00
C PRO A 239 2.13 5.57 -15.96
N ASN A 240 1.27 6.60 -15.98
CA ASN A 240 1.08 7.54 -14.88
C ASN A 240 -0.38 7.48 -14.43
N PRO A 241 -0.65 6.99 -13.22
CA PRO A 241 -2.00 6.97 -12.66
C PRO A 241 -2.53 8.38 -12.46
N VAL A 242 -3.74 8.61 -12.95
CA VAL A 242 -4.44 9.89 -12.84
C VAL A 242 -5.92 9.66 -12.52
N GLY A 243 -6.58 10.67 -12.01
CA GLY A 243 -8.01 10.63 -11.75
C GLY A 243 -8.67 11.99 -11.87
N LEU A 244 -10.00 12.00 -11.78
CA LEU A 244 -10.82 13.21 -11.74
C LEU A 244 -11.63 13.21 -10.44
N VAL A 245 -11.67 14.34 -9.77
CA VAL A 245 -12.41 14.57 -8.54
C VAL A 245 -13.43 15.66 -8.74
N MET A 246 -14.67 15.40 -8.34
CA MET A 246 -15.74 16.39 -8.33
C MET A 246 -15.94 16.97 -6.92
N PRO A 247 -16.41 18.22 -6.82
CA PRO A 247 -16.87 18.77 -5.56
C PRO A 247 -18.01 17.94 -4.96
N PRO A 248 -18.19 17.95 -3.63
CA PRO A 248 -19.20 17.14 -2.93
C PRO A 248 -20.64 17.30 -3.41
N ASP A 249 -21.03 18.53 -3.76
CA ASP A 249 -22.39 18.84 -4.20
C ASP A 249 -22.64 18.58 -5.68
N ALA A 250 -21.61 18.20 -6.41
CA ALA A 250 -21.72 17.98 -7.84
C ALA A 250 -22.22 16.56 -8.17
N VAL A 251 -23.07 16.48 -9.14
CA VAL A 251 -23.42 15.24 -9.83
C VAL A 251 -22.29 14.94 -10.82
N ALA A 252 -22.08 13.65 -11.14
CA ALA A 252 -21.18 13.29 -12.24
C ALA A 252 -21.53 14.10 -13.49
N GLU A 253 -20.55 14.76 -14.09
CA GLU A 253 -20.74 15.60 -15.28
C GLU A 253 -19.62 15.36 -16.31
N GLU A 254 -19.91 15.69 -17.54
CA GLU A 254 -18.90 15.77 -18.59
C GLU A 254 -18.10 17.06 -18.43
N VAL A 255 -16.78 16.93 -18.42
CA VAL A 255 -15.83 18.03 -18.37
C VAL A 255 -14.90 17.99 -19.57
N THR A 256 -14.43 19.13 -20.04
CA THR A 256 -13.31 19.18 -20.97
C THR A 256 -12.02 19.29 -20.17
N VAL A 257 -11.13 18.34 -20.37
CA VAL A 257 -9.77 18.34 -19.77
C VAL A 257 -8.82 18.94 -20.79
N THR A 258 -8.09 19.98 -20.39
CA THR A 258 -6.98 20.54 -21.14
C THR A 258 -5.69 20.16 -20.42
N VAL A 259 -4.73 19.54 -21.12
CA VAL A 259 -3.39 19.20 -20.62
C VAL A 259 -2.36 19.84 -21.54
N ASP A 260 -1.46 20.64 -20.96
CA ASP A 260 -0.33 21.22 -21.66
C ASP A 260 0.95 20.47 -21.23
N LEU A 261 1.56 19.77 -22.15
CA LEU A 261 2.84 19.07 -21.93
C LEU A 261 4.00 19.97 -22.41
N PRO A 262 5.11 20.08 -21.65
CA PRO A 262 6.23 20.92 -22.02
C PRO A 262 6.92 20.42 -23.30
N ALA A 263 7.57 21.35 -24.01
CA ALA A 263 8.28 21.07 -25.25
C ALA A 263 9.23 19.86 -25.12
N GLY A 264 9.21 19.00 -26.13
CA GLY A 264 9.98 17.75 -26.14
C GLY A 264 9.31 16.61 -25.40
N THR A 265 8.07 16.78 -24.93
CA THR A 265 7.22 15.68 -24.40
C THR A 265 5.89 15.64 -25.12
N TRP A 266 5.23 14.50 -25.17
CA TRP A 266 3.95 14.27 -25.82
C TRP A 266 3.11 13.20 -25.14
N LEU A 267 1.79 13.29 -25.34
CA LEU A 267 0.85 12.25 -24.94
C LEU A 267 0.92 11.09 -25.94
N VAL A 268 1.28 9.90 -25.44
CA VAL A 268 1.35 8.70 -26.29
C VAL A 268 0.00 8.03 -26.39
N SER A 269 -0.66 7.83 -25.27
CA SER A 269 -1.99 7.23 -25.14
C SER A 269 -2.52 7.41 -23.72
N GLY A 270 -3.64 6.79 -23.41
CA GLY A 270 -4.18 6.74 -22.06
C GLY A 270 -5.69 6.57 -22.03
N HIS A 271 -6.22 6.60 -20.81
CA HIS A 271 -7.67 6.67 -20.58
C HIS A 271 -7.93 7.48 -19.31
N LEU A 272 -8.96 8.30 -19.33
CA LEU A 272 -9.38 9.12 -18.21
C LEU A 272 -10.86 9.47 -18.31
N GLY A 273 -11.65 9.16 -17.28
CA GLY A 273 -13.07 9.50 -17.24
C GLY A 273 -13.88 8.97 -18.42
N GLY A 274 -13.57 7.76 -18.90
CA GLY A 274 -14.20 7.14 -20.05
C GLY A 274 -13.65 7.58 -21.41
N ALA A 275 -12.80 8.62 -21.47
CA ALA A 275 -12.11 9.01 -22.70
C ALA A 275 -10.97 8.02 -23.00
N ASN A 276 -10.87 7.60 -24.27
CA ASN A 276 -9.68 6.96 -24.82
C ASN A 276 -8.80 8.06 -25.42
N LEU A 277 -7.54 8.14 -24.98
CA LEU A 277 -6.60 9.17 -25.38
C LEU A 277 -5.66 8.74 -26.50
N GLU A 278 -5.88 7.56 -27.07
CA GLU A 278 -5.20 7.14 -28.28
C GLU A 278 -5.60 8.05 -29.45
N ASN A 279 -4.61 8.61 -30.15
CA ASN A 279 -4.81 9.52 -31.28
C ASN A 279 -5.43 10.91 -30.95
N VAL A 280 -5.33 11.38 -29.70
CA VAL A 280 -5.62 12.79 -29.41
C VAL A 280 -4.50 13.65 -29.97
N GLU A 281 -4.82 14.54 -30.91
CA GLU A 281 -3.84 15.42 -31.53
C GLU A 281 -3.45 16.56 -30.58
N GLY A 282 -2.16 16.89 -30.52
CA GLY A 282 -1.64 18.01 -29.76
C GLY A 282 -1.48 19.26 -30.63
N GLU A 283 -1.80 20.43 -30.07
CA GLU A 283 -1.61 21.74 -30.67
C GLU A 283 -0.46 22.50 -29.97
N GLU A 284 0.46 23.04 -30.75
CA GLU A 284 1.51 23.91 -30.20
C GLU A 284 0.92 25.22 -29.67
N VAL A 285 1.25 25.57 -28.43
CA VAL A 285 0.80 26.80 -27.78
C VAL A 285 1.99 27.51 -27.13
N GLU A 286 1.81 28.80 -26.81
CA GLU A 286 2.84 29.63 -26.18
C GLU A 286 4.19 29.61 -26.96
N ASP A 287 4.15 29.84 -28.28
CA ASP A 287 5.28 29.83 -29.19
C ASP A 287 6.09 28.49 -29.17
N GLY A 288 5.39 27.38 -29.03
CA GLY A 288 5.98 26.03 -29.00
C GLY A 288 6.56 25.61 -27.65
N THR A 289 6.32 26.38 -26.59
CA THR A 289 6.75 26.00 -25.23
C THR A 289 5.97 24.81 -24.69
N PHE A 290 4.70 24.67 -25.11
CA PHE A 290 3.84 23.56 -24.71
C PHE A 290 3.13 22.93 -25.92
N LEU A 291 2.79 21.65 -25.76
CA LEU A 291 1.92 20.90 -26.64
C LEU A 291 0.60 20.64 -25.88
N ARG A 292 -0.47 21.29 -26.35
CA ARG A 292 -1.81 21.21 -25.73
C ARG A 292 -2.62 20.07 -26.26
N TYR A 293 -3.22 19.31 -25.34
CA TYR A 293 -4.20 18.28 -25.61
C TYR A 293 -5.53 18.64 -24.97
N GLU A 294 -6.62 18.46 -25.70
CA GLU A 294 -7.98 18.74 -25.20
C GLU A 294 -8.89 17.56 -25.51
N PHE A 295 -9.60 17.07 -24.50
CA PHE A 295 -10.49 15.92 -24.64
C PHE A 295 -11.64 15.96 -23.62
N PRO A 296 -12.83 15.42 -23.97
CA PRO A 296 -13.92 15.25 -23.04
C PRO A 296 -13.63 14.08 -22.07
N ALA A 297 -14.05 14.23 -20.81
CA ALA A 297 -14.01 13.17 -19.82
C ALA A 297 -15.16 13.28 -18.85
N THR A 298 -15.61 12.19 -18.26
CA THR A 298 -16.64 12.20 -17.22
C THR A 298 -15.99 12.21 -15.85
N ALA A 299 -16.21 13.28 -15.10
CA ALA A 299 -15.83 13.37 -13.72
C ALA A 299 -16.94 12.77 -12.85
N GLY A 300 -16.60 11.80 -12.01
CA GLY A 300 -17.53 11.11 -11.14
C GLY A 300 -17.59 11.73 -9.74
N LYS A 301 -18.64 11.38 -8.99
CA LYS A 301 -18.87 11.82 -7.62
C LYS A 301 -17.83 11.26 -6.63
N THR A 302 -17.17 10.17 -6.99
CA THR A 302 -16.15 9.49 -6.20
C THR A 302 -14.80 9.51 -6.90
N THR A 303 -13.74 9.47 -6.15
CA THR A 303 -12.34 9.49 -6.58
C THR A 303 -11.90 8.28 -7.39
N LYS A 304 -12.72 7.27 -7.50
CA LYS A 304 -12.35 6.02 -8.18
C LYS A 304 -12.47 6.10 -9.71
N THR A 305 -12.28 7.27 -10.28
CA THR A 305 -12.06 7.40 -11.72
C THR A 305 -10.62 7.01 -12.00
N TRP A 306 -10.38 5.72 -12.05
CA TRP A 306 -9.09 5.15 -12.40
C TRP A 306 -8.76 5.47 -13.84
N GLY A 307 -7.77 6.30 -14.05
CA GLY A 307 -7.22 6.63 -15.34
C GLY A 307 -5.71 6.45 -15.36
N ARG A 308 -5.16 6.38 -16.53
CA ARG A 308 -3.73 6.37 -16.80
C ARG A 308 -3.44 7.21 -18.00
N ILE A 309 -2.35 7.97 -17.94
CA ILE A 309 -1.76 8.65 -19.09
C ILE A 309 -0.37 8.10 -19.34
N PHE A 310 0.01 7.98 -20.58
CA PHE A 310 1.32 7.56 -21.03
C PHE A 310 2.00 8.75 -21.71
N ILE A 311 3.08 9.21 -21.11
CA ILE A 311 3.86 10.36 -21.60
C ILE A 311 5.13 9.82 -22.23
N GLY A 312 5.42 10.27 -23.45
CA GLY A 312 6.70 10.09 -24.12
C GLY A 312 7.48 11.40 -24.16
N GLY A 313 8.77 11.32 -24.41
CA GLY A 313 9.59 12.51 -24.53
C GLY A 313 11.00 12.21 -25.02
N ASN A 314 11.69 13.25 -25.45
CA ASN A 314 13.11 13.22 -25.83
C ASN A 314 14.01 13.92 -24.81
N TRP A 315 13.53 14.08 -23.59
CA TRP A 315 14.27 14.63 -22.46
C TRP A 315 15.39 13.67 -22.03
N GLN A 316 16.40 14.23 -21.37
CA GLN A 316 17.44 13.44 -20.73
C GLN A 316 17.02 12.99 -19.34
N ASP A 317 17.64 11.93 -18.82
CA ASP A 317 17.46 11.47 -17.46
C ASP A 317 17.70 12.60 -16.45
N GLY A 318 16.78 12.77 -15.51
CA GLY A 318 16.81 13.83 -14.50
C GLY A 318 16.36 15.20 -15.01
N GLN A 319 16.01 15.37 -16.28
CA GLN A 319 15.48 16.64 -16.77
C GLN A 319 14.09 16.90 -16.15
N GLU A 320 13.86 18.15 -15.73
CA GLU A 320 12.67 18.60 -15.03
C GLU A 320 11.94 19.69 -15.80
N GLY A 321 10.63 19.76 -15.61
CA GLY A 321 9.72 20.77 -16.12
C GLY A 321 8.37 20.66 -15.44
N GLU A 322 7.33 21.14 -16.09
CA GLU A 322 5.97 21.08 -15.56
C GLU A 322 4.96 20.67 -16.62
N LEU A 323 4.04 19.77 -16.25
CA LEU A 323 2.77 19.56 -16.92
C LEU A 323 1.78 20.59 -16.38
N ARG A 324 0.95 21.18 -17.24
CA ARG A 324 -0.14 22.03 -16.80
C ARG A 324 -1.48 21.43 -17.18
N TYR A 325 -2.50 21.65 -16.35
CA TYR A 325 -3.85 21.25 -16.70
C TYR A 325 -4.89 22.24 -16.23
N ARG A 326 -6.07 22.19 -16.85
CA ARG A 326 -7.29 22.85 -16.37
C ARG A 326 -8.50 22.06 -16.80
N LEU A 327 -9.60 22.26 -16.10
CA LEU A 327 -10.89 21.63 -16.41
C LEU A 327 -11.92 22.69 -16.75
N LYS A 328 -12.73 22.43 -17.78
CA LYS A 328 -13.87 23.25 -18.13
C LYS A 328 -15.13 22.43 -17.93
N ARG A 329 -16.05 22.94 -17.14
CA ARG A 329 -17.33 22.31 -16.83
C ARG A 329 -18.32 22.41 -18.02
N ALA A 330 -19.34 21.56 -18.01
CA ALA A 330 -20.45 21.63 -18.99
C ALA A 330 -21.18 22.97 -18.95
N SER A 331 -21.20 23.66 -17.81
CA SER A 331 -21.71 25.04 -17.66
C SER A 331 -20.92 26.10 -18.43
N GLY A 332 -19.71 25.77 -18.90
CA GLY A 332 -18.77 26.71 -19.49
C GLY A 332 -17.80 27.35 -18.48
N GLU A 333 -17.98 27.08 -17.21
CA GLU A 333 -17.02 27.52 -16.17
C GLU A 333 -15.65 26.87 -16.39
N VAL A 334 -14.62 27.67 -16.36
CA VAL A 334 -13.22 27.25 -16.55
C VAL A 334 -12.49 27.35 -15.21
N GLY A 335 -11.96 26.20 -14.74
CA GLY A 335 -11.15 26.14 -13.54
C GLY A 335 -9.77 26.79 -13.71
N PRO A 336 -9.01 26.89 -12.61
CA PRO A 336 -7.66 27.44 -12.65
C PRO A 336 -6.72 26.59 -13.51
N LEU A 337 -5.67 27.23 -14.05
CA LEU A 337 -4.55 26.50 -14.64
C LEU A 337 -3.62 26.04 -13.51
N VAL A 338 -3.42 24.72 -13.45
CA VAL A 338 -2.64 24.04 -12.41
C VAL A 338 -1.36 23.50 -13.01
N SER A 339 -0.22 23.76 -12.38
CA SER A 339 1.08 23.20 -12.74
C SER A 339 1.42 22.02 -11.83
N VAL A 340 1.92 20.94 -12.44
CA VAL A 340 2.37 19.72 -11.76
C VAL A 340 3.82 19.47 -12.19
N PRO A 341 4.79 19.36 -11.26
CA PRO A 341 6.16 19.02 -11.60
C PRO A 341 6.24 17.72 -12.42
N LEU A 342 7.02 17.74 -13.48
CA LEU A 342 7.25 16.60 -14.37
C LEU A 342 8.74 16.34 -14.49
N ARG A 343 9.15 15.07 -14.31
CA ARG A 343 10.54 14.65 -14.38
C ARG A 343 10.73 13.48 -15.33
N ALA A 344 11.81 13.52 -16.10
CA ALA A 344 12.25 12.38 -16.92
C ALA A 344 13.11 11.40 -16.13
N ILE A 345 12.91 10.10 -16.36
CA ILE A 345 13.66 9.02 -15.72
C ILE A 345 14.11 8.03 -16.81
N GLU A 346 15.37 7.64 -16.80
CA GLU A 346 15.82 6.50 -17.60
C GLU A 346 15.67 5.20 -16.82
N VAL A 347 14.96 4.23 -17.41
CA VAL A 347 14.82 2.91 -16.81
C VAL A 347 16.07 2.09 -17.12
N PRO A 348 16.79 1.57 -16.12
CA PRO A 348 17.87 0.65 -16.37
C PRO A 348 17.33 -0.65 -16.98
N ALA A 349 17.90 -1.10 -18.10
CA ALA A 349 17.52 -2.39 -18.66
C ALA A 349 17.83 -3.51 -17.66
N ALA A 350 16.81 -4.31 -17.37
CA ALA A 350 16.91 -5.43 -16.44
C ALA A 350 16.75 -6.75 -17.20
N PRO A 351 17.63 -7.75 -16.98
CA PRO A 351 17.46 -9.05 -17.59
C PRO A 351 16.25 -9.76 -17.00
N GLN A 352 15.53 -10.53 -17.82
CA GLN A 352 14.52 -11.43 -17.30
C GLN A 352 15.20 -12.58 -16.57
N SER A 353 14.86 -12.74 -15.29
CA SER A 353 15.30 -13.87 -14.51
C SER A 353 14.69 -15.18 -15.03
N SER A 354 15.46 -16.26 -15.00
CA SER A 354 14.98 -17.59 -15.35
C SER A 354 14.30 -18.32 -14.19
N LYS A 355 14.64 -17.97 -12.95
CA LYS A 355 14.23 -18.68 -11.74
C LYS A 355 13.43 -17.79 -10.78
N ILE A 356 13.84 -16.54 -10.58
CA ILE A 356 13.14 -15.58 -9.74
C ILE A 356 11.81 -15.18 -10.40
N VAL A 357 10.73 -15.13 -9.62
CA VAL A 357 9.44 -14.62 -10.06
C VAL A 357 9.42 -13.10 -9.90
N ALA A 358 9.44 -12.39 -11.03
CA ALA A 358 9.28 -10.96 -11.09
C ALA A 358 7.87 -10.65 -11.62
N GLY A 359 6.90 -10.54 -10.70
CA GLY A 359 5.49 -10.45 -11.03
C GLY A 359 5.01 -9.02 -11.27
N LEU A 360 3.94 -8.90 -12.07
CA LEU A 360 3.10 -7.70 -12.18
C LEU A 360 1.64 -8.11 -11.97
N GLY A 361 0.98 -7.46 -11.02
CA GLY A 361 -0.41 -7.76 -10.69
C GLY A 361 -1.41 -7.16 -11.68
N TRP A 362 -2.53 -7.83 -11.85
CA TRP A 362 -3.73 -7.39 -12.55
C TRP A 362 -3.54 -6.72 -13.91
N TYR A 363 -3.12 -7.48 -14.88
CA TYR A 363 -3.15 -7.02 -16.25
C TYR A 363 -4.56 -7.18 -16.83
N SER A 364 -5.18 -6.07 -17.22
CA SER A 364 -6.56 -6.00 -17.69
C SER A 364 -6.65 -5.75 -19.19
N LEU A 365 -7.86 -5.93 -19.77
CA LEU A 365 -8.12 -5.56 -21.16
C LEU A 365 -7.83 -4.07 -21.43
N GLN A 366 -8.12 -3.21 -20.46
CA GLN A 366 -7.81 -1.78 -20.57
C GLN A 366 -6.29 -1.54 -20.67
N ASP A 367 -5.47 -2.28 -19.91
CA ASP A 367 -4.02 -2.20 -20.00
C ASP A 367 -3.52 -2.66 -21.37
N VAL A 368 -4.05 -3.76 -21.90
CA VAL A 368 -3.74 -4.25 -23.25
C VAL A 368 -3.98 -3.20 -24.31
N ARG A 369 -5.12 -2.50 -24.21
CA ARG A 369 -5.53 -1.49 -25.21
C ARG A 369 -4.78 -0.17 -25.11
N THR A 370 -4.39 0.22 -23.90
CA THR A 370 -3.89 1.59 -23.67
C THR A 370 -2.41 1.67 -23.37
N TRP A 371 -1.75 0.55 -23.02
CA TRP A 371 -0.30 0.53 -22.79
C TRP A 371 0.43 0.19 -24.09
N PRO A 372 0.95 1.19 -24.84
CA PRO A 372 1.63 0.96 -26.10
C PRO A 372 2.87 0.11 -25.90
N ASP A 373 3.02 -0.93 -26.71
CA ASP A 373 4.16 -1.86 -26.63
C ASP A 373 4.41 -2.42 -25.21
N GLY A 374 3.32 -2.68 -24.46
CA GLY A 374 3.39 -3.08 -23.06
C GLY A 374 4.24 -4.33 -22.83
N SER A 375 4.19 -5.32 -23.71
CA SER A 375 5.02 -6.53 -23.62
C SER A 375 6.53 -6.22 -23.65
N ASN A 376 6.95 -5.31 -24.53
CA ASN A 376 8.36 -4.90 -24.61
C ASN A 376 8.75 -4.05 -23.41
N ALA A 377 7.85 -3.18 -22.93
CA ALA A 377 8.05 -2.42 -21.70
C ALA A 377 8.29 -3.36 -20.52
N LEU A 378 7.41 -4.34 -20.30
CA LEU A 378 7.54 -5.32 -19.23
C LEU A 378 8.84 -6.11 -19.31
N ARG A 379 9.26 -6.49 -20.53
CA ARG A 379 10.52 -7.19 -20.76
C ARG A 379 11.73 -6.32 -20.38
N THR A 380 11.73 -5.05 -20.79
CA THR A 380 12.78 -4.08 -20.45
C THR A 380 12.89 -3.86 -18.94
N LEU A 381 11.76 -3.88 -18.24
CA LEU A 381 11.68 -3.78 -16.79
C LEU A 381 12.14 -5.06 -16.05
N GLY A 382 12.41 -6.15 -16.76
CA GLY A 382 12.77 -7.44 -16.17
C GLY A 382 11.58 -8.22 -15.59
N ILE A 383 10.35 -7.76 -15.82
CA ILE A 383 9.14 -8.46 -15.40
C ILE A 383 8.99 -9.71 -16.25
N ASN A 384 8.81 -10.86 -15.63
CA ASN A 384 8.73 -12.16 -16.29
C ASN A 384 7.44 -12.94 -15.98
N THR A 385 6.58 -12.39 -15.12
CA THR A 385 5.33 -13.05 -14.70
C THR A 385 4.19 -12.06 -14.74
N ILE A 386 3.13 -12.41 -15.46
CA ILE A 386 1.91 -11.61 -15.58
C ILE A 386 0.81 -12.27 -14.76
N SER A 387 0.17 -11.48 -13.90
CA SER A 387 -0.96 -11.93 -13.09
C SER A 387 -2.28 -11.38 -13.63
N SER A 388 -3.31 -12.21 -13.69
CA SER A 388 -4.66 -11.80 -14.07
C SER A 388 -5.72 -12.70 -13.45
N PHE A 389 -6.94 -12.19 -13.35
CA PHE A 389 -8.11 -12.97 -12.96
C PHE A 389 -8.74 -13.61 -14.20
N VAL A 390 -8.28 -14.79 -14.58
CA VAL A 390 -8.76 -15.48 -15.78
C VAL A 390 -10.25 -15.80 -15.71
N HIS A 391 -10.78 -16.08 -14.53
CA HIS A 391 -12.21 -16.38 -14.35
C HIS A 391 -13.12 -15.16 -14.57
N TRP A 392 -12.57 -13.94 -14.67
CA TRP A 392 -13.28 -12.75 -15.08
C TRP A 392 -13.17 -12.48 -16.58
N MET A 393 -12.23 -13.14 -17.28
CA MET A 393 -12.12 -13.04 -18.73
C MET A 393 -13.34 -13.70 -19.37
N ARG A 394 -14.09 -12.95 -20.14
CA ARG A 394 -15.23 -13.45 -20.87
C ARG A 394 -14.76 -14.14 -22.15
N GLU A 395 -15.58 -15.02 -22.70
CA GLU A 395 -15.23 -15.71 -23.96
C GLU A 395 -15.05 -14.74 -25.14
N ASP A 396 -15.72 -13.60 -25.09
CA ASP A 396 -15.64 -12.53 -26.10
C ASP A 396 -14.48 -11.55 -25.87
N ASP A 397 -13.76 -11.61 -24.75
CA ASP A 397 -12.56 -10.81 -24.46
C ASP A 397 -11.34 -11.31 -25.26
N ARG A 398 -11.48 -11.43 -26.58
CA ARG A 398 -10.45 -12.03 -27.46
C ARG A 398 -9.09 -11.36 -27.32
N GLU A 399 -9.05 -10.03 -27.25
CA GLU A 399 -7.80 -9.27 -27.14
C GLU A 399 -7.02 -9.65 -25.88
N LEU A 400 -7.73 -9.86 -24.75
CA LEU A 400 -7.09 -10.28 -23.50
C LEU A 400 -6.62 -11.73 -23.56
N TRP A 401 -7.39 -12.63 -24.17
CA TRP A 401 -6.96 -14.01 -24.41
C TRP A 401 -5.77 -14.09 -25.36
N ASP A 402 -5.79 -13.32 -26.45
CA ASP A 402 -4.67 -13.26 -27.41
C ASP A 402 -3.41 -12.72 -26.71
N PHE A 403 -3.55 -11.70 -25.86
CA PHE A 403 -2.44 -11.20 -25.04
C PHE A 403 -1.93 -12.27 -24.06
N TRP A 404 -2.81 -12.97 -23.36
CA TRP A 404 -2.45 -14.04 -22.42
C TRP A 404 -1.64 -15.16 -23.11
N ASP A 405 -2.06 -15.56 -24.30
CA ASP A 405 -1.37 -16.56 -25.10
C ASP A 405 -0.06 -16.02 -25.69
N GLU A 406 -0.01 -14.73 -26.06
CA GLU A 406 1.20 -14.06 -26.53
C GLU A 406 2.25 -13.99 -25.43
N CYS A 407 1.86 -13.67 -24.20
CA CYS A 407 2.78 -13.68 -23.06
C CYS A 407 3.49 -15.05 -22.92
N ALA A 408 2.75 -16.16 -23.06
CA ALA A 408 3.35 -17.49 -23.03
C ALA A 408 4.33 -17.73 -24.18
N ARG A 409 3.96 -17.32 -25.41
CA ARG A 409 4.84 -17.45 -26.60
C ARG A 409 6.13 -16.62 -26.47
N GLN A 410 6.05 -15.51 -25.77
CA GLN A 410 7.19 -14.65 -25.48
C GLN A 410 8.02 -15.10 -24.27
N GLY A 411 7.62 -16.18 -23.59
CA GLY A 411 8.33 -16.73 -22.44
C GLY A 411 8.00 -16.09 -21.09
N PHE A 412 6.94 -15.29 -21.01
CA PHE A 412 6.40 -14.86 -19.71
C PHE A 412 5.72 -16.01 -19.00
N ARG A 413 5.91 -16.11 -17.69
CA ARG A 413 5.10 -16.94 -16.83
C ARG A 413 3.74 -16.28 -16.62
N ARG A 414 2.74 -17.09 -16.35
CA ARG A 414 1.36 -16.63 -16.18
C ARG A 414 0.82 -17.10 -14.84
N LEU A 415 0.38 -16.16 -14.03
CA LEU A 415 -0.23 -16.43 -12.74
C LEU A 415 -1.73 -16.13 -12.84
N ASP A 416 -2.55 -17.16 -12.69
CA ASP A 416 -4.00 -17.03 -12.61
C ASP A 416 -4.41 -16.78 -11.15
N ILE A 417 -5.08 -15.67 -10.91
CA ILE A 417 -5.65 -15.34 -9.60
C ILE A 417 -7.10 -15.82 -9.60
N ASP A 418 -7.47 -16.68 -8.67
CA ASP A 418 -8.81 -17.23 -8.56
C ASP A 418 -9.41 -16.99 -7.17
N SER A 419 -10.68 -16.65 -7.13
CA SER A 419 -11.46 -16.55 -5.90
C SER A 419 -12.25 -17.85 -5.68
N THR A 420 -11.54 -18.97 -5.61
CA THR A 420 -12.11 -20.31 -5.47
C THR A 420 -13.03 -20.39 -4.25
N PHE A 421 -14.21 -20.96 -4.42
CA PHE A 421 -15.30 -21.06 -3.47
C PHE A 421 -16.07 -19.76 -3.15
N HIS A 422 -15.58 -18.56 -3.51
CA HIS A 422 -16.34 -17.33 -3.31
C HIS A 422 -17.66 -17.30 -4.07
N ARG A 423 -17.73 -17.97 -5.23
CA ARG A 423 -18.92 -17.99 -6.09
C ARG A 423 -20.07 -18.84 -5.56
N ILE A 424 -19.78 -19.76 -4.67
CA ILE A 424 -20.78 -20.62 -4.04
C ILE A 424 -21.21 -20.13 -2.67
N ASP A 425 -20.60 -19.05 -2.19
CA ASP A 425 -21.07 -18.34 -1.03
C ASP A 425 -22.49 -17.81 -1.25
N ASN A 426 -23.21 -17.58 -0.19
CA ASN A 426 -24.60 -17.09 -0.21
C ASN A 426 -25.60 -17.98 -0.98
N LYS A 427 -25.31 -19.28 -1.10
CA LYS A 427 -26.27 -20.27 -1.60
C LYS A 427 -26.85 -21.01 -0.40
N ASP A 428 -28.16 -20.93 -0.18
CA ASP A 428 -28.82 -21.58 0.96
C ASP A 428 -28.46 -23.06 1.12
N GLU A 429 -28.35 -23.78 0.02
CA GLU A 429 -27.97 -25.17 0.02
C GLU A 429 -26.52 -25.40 0.45
N SER A 430 -25.58 -24.57 0.01
CA SER A 430 -24.13 -24.73 0.22
C SER A 430 -23.64 -24.15 1.54
N SER A 431 -24.38 -23.27 2.16
CA SER A 431 -24.01 -22.67 3.43
C SER A 431 -24.25 -23.58 4.63
N CYS A 432 -23.74 -23.22 5.80
CA CYS A 432 -24.04 -23.89 7.05
C CYS A 432 -25.53 -23.77 7.37
N GLN A 433 -26.17 -24.89 7.76
CA GLN A 433 -27.58 -24.99 8.10
C GLN A 433 -27.73 -25.14 9.61
N PHE A 434 -28.53 -24.28 10.26
CA PHE A 434 -28.73 -24.28 11.68
C PHE A 434 -30.03 -24.97 12.08
N GLU A 435 -30.15 -25.37 13.36
CA GLU A 435 -31.30 -26.10 13.88
C GLU A 435 -32.62 -25.31 13.85
N ASP A 436 -32.51 -24.00 13.90
CA ASP A 436 -33.66 -23.07 13.83
C ASP A 436 -34.12 -22.76 12.38
N GLY A 437 -33.46 -23.36 11.39
CA GLY A 437 -33.74 -23.14 9.98
C GLY A 437 -33.00 -21.97 9.32
N GLU A 438 -32.23 -21.21 10.08
CA GLU A 438 -31.37 -20.18 9.56
C GLU A 438 -30.13 -20.77 8.87
N HIS A 439 -29.45 -19.95 8.05
CA HIS A 439 -28.29 -20.33 7.27
C HIS A 439 -27.08 -19.44 7.56
N GLY A 440 -25.90 -20.02 7.49
CA GLY A 440 -24.65 -19.26 7.46
C GLY A 440 -24.48 -18.50 6.14
N SER A 441 -23.56 -17.53 6.13
CA SER A 441 -23.34 -16.67 4.97
C SER A 441 -22.36 -17.25 3.95
N GLN A 442 -21.61 -18.28 4.27
CA GLN A 442 -20.53 -18.82 3.46
C GLN A 442 -20.58 -20.35 3.37
N LEU A 443 -19.74 -20.91 2.49
CA LEU A 443 -19.67 -22.35 2.23
C LEU A 443 -19.51 -23.18 3.52
N CYS A 444 -20.35 -24.17 3.66
CA CYS A 444 -20.30 -25.15 4.74
C CYS A 444 -19.12 -26.12 4.54
N PRO A 445 -18.25 -26.34 5.53
CA PRO A 445 -17.11 -27.29 5.43
C PRO A 445 -17.47 -28.70 5.03
N SER A 446 -18.66 -29.17 5.36
CA SER A 446 -19.15 -30.51 5.02
C SER A 446 -19.97 -30.57 3.73
N TYR A 447 -20.19 -29.45 3.06
CA TYR A 447 -20.96 -29.50 1.81
C TYR A 447 -20.12 -30.04 0.66
N ARG A 448 -20.64 -31.05 -0.02
CA ARG A 448 -20.03 -31.69 -1.21
C ARG A 448 -21.05 -31.89 -2.35
N GLY A 449 -22.15 -31.12 -2.30
CA GLY A 449 -23.23 -31.20 -3.29
C GLY A 449 -22.89 -30.53 -4.62
N GLU A 450 -23.94 -30.28 -5.42
CA GLU A 450 -23.83 -29.85 -6.81
C GLU A 450 -23.01 -28.58 -6.99
N TYR A 451 -23.22 -27.56 -6.17
CA TYR A 451 -22.48 -26.27 -6.30
C TYR A 451 -20.98 -26.43 -6.03
N TYR A 452 -20.62 -27.26 -5.04
CA TYR A 452 -19.24 -27.61 -4.76
C TYR A 452 -18.56 -28.29 -5.95
N GLN A 453 -19.23 -29.29 -6.53
CA GLN A 453 -18.71 -30.03 -7.67
C GLN A 453 -18.57 -29.14 -8.91
N LYS A 454 -19.55 -28.27 -9.16
CA LYS A 454 -19.47 -27.27 -10.26
C LYS A 454 -18.30 -26.32 -10.10
N GLU A 455 -18.04 -25.86 -8.87
CA GLU A 455 -16.91 -24.95 -8.61
C GLU A 455 -15.56 -25.64 -8.82
N ILE A 456 -15.38 -26.84 -8.33
CA ILE A 456 -14.19 -27.65 -8.60
C ILE A 456 -13.97 -27.84 -10.11
N GLN A 457 -15.03 -28.18 -10.84
CA GLN A 457 -14.96 -28.34 -12.31
C GLN A 457 -14.64 -27.02 -13.01
N ARG A 458 -15.21 -25.91 -12.55
CA ARG A 458 -14.92 -24.58 -13.09
C ARG A 458 -13.44 -24.27 -13.02
N VAL A 459 -12.83 -24.41 -11.84
CA VAL A 459 -11.39 -24.14 -11.65
C VAL A 459 -10.55 -25.07 -12.53
N ALA A 460 -10.88 -26.35 -12.59
CA ALA A 460 -10.18 -27.33 -13.40
C ALA A 460 -10.24 -26.99 -14.91
N GLN A 461 -11.44 -26.64 -15.42
CA GLN A 461 -11.64 -26.25 -16.83
C GLN A 461 -10.91 -24.94 -17.16
N GLN A 462 -10.94 -23.96 -16.25
CA GLN A 462 -10.23 -22.70 -16.39
C GLN A 462 -8.72 -22.93 -16.52
N CYS A 463 -8.14 -23.72 -15.63
CA CYS A 463 -6.73 -24.07 -15.69
C CYS A 463 -6.36 -24.84 -16.97
N ALA A 464 -7.22 -25.77 -17.41
CA ALA A 464 -7.02 -26.51 -18.66
C ALA A 464 -7.00 -25.59 -19.89
N ARG A 465 -7.81 -24.53 -19.90
CA ARG A 465 -7.84 -23.52 -20.97
C ARG A 465 -6.68 -22.52 -20.87
N ALA A 466 -6.50 -21.92 -19.70
CA ALA A 466 -5.53 -20.83 -19.49
C ALA A 466 -4.09 -21.33 -19.44
N LYS A 467 -3.88 -22.58 -19.00
CA LYS A 467 -2.56 -23.19 -18.79
C LYS A 467 -1.60 -22.26 -18.06
N PRO A 468 -1.98 -21.77 -16.88
CA PRO A 468 -1.11 -20.90 -16.11
C PRO A 468 0.08 -21.68 -15.56
N ASP A 469 1.18 -20.99 -15.29
CA ASP A 469 2.31 -21.56 -14.56
C ASP A 469 2.02 -21.63 -13.06
N TYR A 470 1.26 -20.65 -12.56
CA TYR A 470 0.84 -20.54 -11.17
C TYR A 470 -0.67 -20.35 -11.06
N LEU A 471 -1.30 -21.07 -10.15
CA LEU A 471 -2.66 -20.80 -9.69
C LEU A 471 -2.62 -20.29 -8.26
N PHE A 472 -3.02 -19.05 -8.06
CA PHE A 472 -3.19 -18.45 -6.75
C PHE A 472 -4.66 -18.42 -6.36
N CYS A 473 -5.01 -18.97 -5.21
CA CYS A 473 -6.37 -18.95 -4.70
C CYS A 473 -6.51 -18.05 -3.47
N ASP A 474 -7.42 -17.11 -3.57
CA ASP A 474 -7.84 -16.27 -2.47
C ASP A 474 -8.85 -17.03 -1.60
N ILE A 475 -8.49 -17.27 -0.35
CA ILE A 475 -9.27 -18.07 0.61
C ILE A 475 -9.87 -17.24 1.76
N GLU A 476 -9.78 -15.92 1.69
CA GLU A 476 -10.16 -15.03 2.79
C GLU A 476 -11.56 -15.29 3.35
N LEU A 477 -12.57 -15.32 2.48
CA LEU A 477 -13.95 -15.52 2.91
C LEU A 477 -14.17 -16.92 3.50
N TRP A 478 -13.55 -17.92 2.90
CA TRP A 478 -13.63 -19.30 3.39
C TRP A 478 -13.08 -19.42 4.80
N GLY A 479 -11.91 -18.90 5.07
CA GLY A 479 -11.27 -18.99 6.37
C GLY A 479 -12.01 -18.26 7.48
N TRP A 480 -12.89 -17.33 7.17
CA TRP A 480 -13.47 -16.41 8.14
C TRP A 480 -14.85 -16.81 8.66
N ARG A 481 -15.68 -17.46 7.87
CA ARG A 481 -17.06 -17.72 8.24
C ARG A 481 -17.45 -19.18 8.20
N GLY A 482 -17.18 -19.91 7.13
CA GLY A 482 -17.62 -21.27 6.96
C GLY A 482 -17.16 -22.19 8.10
N SER A 483 -15.93 -22.07 8.57
CA SER A 483 -15.42 -22.85 9.69
C SER A 483 -15.91 -22.35 11.05
N VAL A 484 -16.17 -21.04 11.20
CA VAL A 484 -16.72 -20.48 12.44
C VAL A 484 -18.14 -21.01 12.71
N ASP A 485 -18.96 -21.12 11.67
CA ASP A 485 -20.33 -21.57 11.79
C ASP A 485 -20.46 -23.10 11.87
N ALA A 486 -19.39 -23.86 11.64
CA ALA A 486 -19.40 -25.32 11.58
C ALA A 486 -19.99 -25.99 12.84
N GLU A 487 -19.66 -25.48 14.02
CA GLU A 487 -20.12 -26.03 15.28
C GLU A 487 -21.63 -25.83 15.55
N LYS A 488 -22.27 -24.90 14.84
CA LYS A 488 -23.71 -24.67 14.87
C LYS A 488 -24.44 -25.41 13.76
N CYS A 489 -23.71 -25.81 12.71
CA CYS A 489 -24.27 -26.44 11.53
C CYS A 489 -24.68 -27.88 11.76
N THR A 490 -25.91 -28.24 11.44
CA THR A 490 -26.44 -29.61 11.57
C THR A 490 -25.68 -30.59 10.72
N ARG A 491 -25.30 -30.21 9.51
CA ARG A 491 -24.51 -31.01 8.59
C ARG A 491 -23.09 -31.27 9.11
N CYS A 492 -22.44 -30.23 9.61
CA CYS A 492 -21.09 -30.33 10.16
C CYS A 492 -21.07 -31.16 11.45
N LYS A 493 -22.08 -31.01 12.34
CA LYS A 493 -22.21 -31.87 13.54
C LYS A 493 -22.29 -33.32 13.20
N ALA A 494 -23.16 -33.70 12.25
CA ALA A 494 -23.31 -35.07 11.81
C ALA A 494 -22.03 -35.63 11.15
N ASP A 495 -21.27 -34.81 10.45
CA ASP A 495 -20.01 -35.19 9.83
C ASP A 495 -18.88 -35.29 10.86
N PHE A 496 -18.83 -34.39 11.83
CA PHE A 496 -17.89 -34.43 12.96
C PHE A 496 -18.07 -35.75 13.76
N GLU A 497 -19.31 -36.11 14.13
CA GLU A 497 -19.61 -37.35 14.85
C GLU A 497 -19.16 -38.60 14.09
N LYS A 498 -19.32 -38.62 12.76
CA LYS A 498 -18.88 -39.71 11.90
C LYS A 498 -17.37 -39.78 11.72
N SER A 499 -16.70 -38.68 11.76
CA SER A 499 -15.25 -38.58 11.49
C SER A 499 -14.39 -39.22 12.55
N GLY A 500 -14.88 -39.31 13.80
CA GLY A 500 -14.11 -39.76 14.96
C GLY A 500 -13.02 -38.77 15.38
N SER A 501 -13.06 -37.53 14.91
CA SER A 501 -12.10 -36.47 15.29
C SER A 501 -12.18 -36.15 16.77
N GLU A 502 -11.05 -35.94 17.42
CA GLU A 502 -10.97 -35.64 18.86
C GLU A 502 -11.41 -34.21 19.20
N SER A 503 -11.30 -33.28 18.24
CA SER A 503 -11.65 -31.88 18.43
C SER A 503 -12.23 -31.27 17.16
N TRP A 504 -13.01 -30.17 17.33
CA TRP A 504 -13.50 -29.35 16.23
C TRP A 504 -12.36 -28.68 15.45
N GLU A 505 -11.30 -28.30 16.12
CA GLU A 505 -10.14 -27.70 15.50
C GLU A 505 -9.50 -28.68 14.49
N GLU A 506 -9.18 -29.89 14.92
CA GLU A 506 -8.61 -30.92 14.06
C GLU A 506 -9.54 -31.27 12.89
N TRP A 507 -10.86 -31.42 13.18
CA TRP A 507 -11.84 -31.69 12.14
C TRP A 507 -11.91 -30.56 11.09
N LYS A 508 -11.90 -29.27 11.50
CA LYS A 508 -11.89 -28.12 10.59
C LYS A 508 -10.65 -28.13 9.70
N LEU A 509 -9.48 -28.40 10.28
CA LEU A 509 -8.23 -28.53 9.52
C LEU A 509 -8.31 -29.68 8.51
N GLN A 510 -8.86 -30.81 8.89
CA GLN A 510 -9.06 -31.94 7.99
C GLN A 510 -10.00 -31.57 6.84
N LYS A 511 -11.08 -30.81 7.10
CA LYS A 511 -11.99 -30.34 6.05
C LYS A 511 -11.32 -29.36 5.08
N GLY A 512 -10.50 -28.44 5.57
CA GLY A 512 -9.69 -27.57 4.72
C GLY A 512 -8.70 -28.35 3.84
N TYR A 513 -8.04 -29.35 4.42
CA TYR A 513 -7.16 -30.26 3.68
C TYR A 513 -7.89 -31.00 2.55
N GLU A 514 -9.04 -31.62 2.85
CA GLU A 514 -9.86 -32.33 1.86
C GLU A 514 -10.28 -31.43 0.71
N MET A 515 -10.79 -30.24 1.03
CA MET A 515 -11.26 -29.30 0.01
C MET A 515 -10.16 -28.81 -0.91
N TRP A 516 -8.99 -28.47 -0.35
CA TRP A 516 -7.88 -28.03 -1.17
C TRP A 516 -7.32 -29.16 -2.05
N THR A 517 -7.19 -30.35 -1.50
CA THR A 517 -6.72 -31.52 -2.27
C THR A 517 -7.71 -31.91 -3.37
N ASP A 518 -9.04 -31.73 -3.18
CA ASP A 518 -10.03 -31.89 -4.25
C ASP A 518 -9.79 -30.93 -5.42
N VAL A 519 -9.49 -29.66 -5.15
CA VAL A 519 -9.14 -28.67 -6.18
C VAL A 519 -7.88 -29.09 -6.94
N VAL A 520 -6.80 -29.36 -6.22
CA VAL A 520 -5.51 -29.73 -6.83
C VAL A 520 -5.64 -30.99 -7.69
N LYS A 521 -6.37 -32.00 -7.19
CA LYS A 521 -6.62 -33.23 -7.92
C LYS A 521 -7.39 -32.99 -9.22
N ALA A 522 -8.47 -32.23 -9.16
CA ALA A 522 -9.28 -31.91 -10.33
C ALA A 522 -8.50 -31.15 -11.40
N VAL A 523 -7.68 -30.17 -10.98
CA VAL A 523 -6.82 -29.39 -11.90
C VAL A 523 -5.77 -30.28 -12.55
N ARG A 524 -5.10 -31.14 -11.78
CA ARG A 524 -4.09 -32.09 -12.32
C ARG A 524 -4.73 -33.11 -13.28
N GLU A 525 -5.91 -33.62 -12.98
CA GLU A 525 -6.66 -34.54 -13.86
C GLU A 525 -7.13 -33.86 -15.16
N ALA A 526 -7.43 -32.56 -15.13
CA ALA A 526 -7.82 -31.77 -16.30
C ALA A 526 -6.66 -31.40 -17.24
N GLY A 527 -5.42 -31.78 -16.93
CA GLY A 527 -4.25 -31.58 -17.78
C GLY A 527 -3.30 -30.47 -17.31
N GLY A 528 -3.34 -30.10 -16.03
CA GLY A 528 -2.44 -29.15 -15.40
C GLY A 528 -1.43 -29.77 -14.41
N PRO A 529 -0.65 -30.82 -14.78
CA PRO A 529 0.22 -31.50 -13.83
C PRO A 529 1.39 -30.62 -13.33
N GLU A 530 1.79 -29.62 -14.12
CA GLU A 530 2.92 -28.75 -13.85
C GLU A 530 2.53 -27.39 -13.24
N ILE A 531 1.22 -27.15 -13.00
CA ILE A 531 0.76 -25.93 -12.38
C ILE A 531 1.23 -25.90 -10.92
N GLU A 532 1.91 -24.83 -10.53
CA GLU A 532 2.25 -24.56 -9.14
C GLU A 532 1.10 -23.85 -8.43
N PHE A 533 0.75 -24.34 -7.25
CA PHE A 533 -0.35 -23.82 -6.45
C PHE A 533 0.17 -22.90 -5.35
N GLY A 534 -0.53 -21.80 -5.15
CA GLY A 534 -0.37 -20.90 -4.04
C GLY A 534 -1.72 -20.46 -3.49
N VAL A 535 -1.75 -20.05 -2.25
CA VAL A 535 -2.94 -19.49 -1.61
C VAL A 535 -2.58 -18.18 -0.93
N TYR A 536 -3.57 -17.31 -0.79
CA TYR A 536 -3.44 -16.15 0.07
C TYR A 536 -3.13 -16.64 1.48
N ASP A 537 -1.94 -16.28 1.93
CA ASP A 537 -1.43 -16.68 3.23
C ASP A 537 -1.11 -15.42 4.03
N TRP A 538 -1.67 -15.31 5.20
CA TRP A 538 -1.39 -14.17 6.04
C TRP A 538 -0.07 -14.31 6.78
N ARG A 539 0.25 -15.53 7.21
CA ARG A 539 1.53 -15.87 7.83
C ARG A 539 1.77 -17.35 7.70
N ALA A 540 2.85 -17.71 7.07
CA ALA A 540 3.23 -19.09 6.90
C ALA A 540 3.35 -19.85 8.23
N GLY A 541 3.01 -21.13 8.19
CA GLY A 541 3.07 -22.00 9.36
C GLY A 541 1.99 -21.73 10.42
N LYS A 542 1.02 -20.84 10.17
CA LYS A 542 -0.14 -20.62 11.02
C LYS A 542 -1.39 -21.20 10.38
N VAL A 543 -2.28 -21.69 11.23
CA VAL A 543 -3.60 -22.13 10.82
C VAL A 543 -4.48 -20.91 10.57
N TYR A 544 -4.83 -20.66 9.31
CA TYR A 544 -5.67 -19.54 8.96
C TYR A 544 -7.11 -19.81 9.39
N GLN A 545 -7.61 -19.03 10.34
CA GLN A 545 -8.97 -19.14 10.89
C GLN A 545 -9.37 -20.59 11.27
N PHE A 546 -8.42 -21.42 11.67
CA PHE A 546 -8.62 -22.81 12.04
C PHE A 546 -9.16 -23.73 10.93
N THR A 547 -8.97 -23.35 9.66
CA THR A 547 -9.50 -24.11 8.53
C THR A 547 -8.43 -24.68 7.61
N TRP A 548 -7.35 -23.92 7.39
CA TRP A 548 -6.32 -24.26 6.40
C TRP A 548 -5.07 -24.83 7.06
N PRO A 549 -4.81 -26.13 6.90
CA PRO A 549 -3.63 -26.77 7.49
C PRO A 549 -2.40 -26.58 6.60
N PHE A 550 -1.86 -25.38 6.52
CA PHE A 550 -0.73 -25.07 5.66
C PHE A 550 0.44 -26.03 5.86
N ASP A 551 0.77 -26.40 7.10
CA ASP A 551 1.84 -27.35 7.41
C ASP A 551 1.67 -28.73 6.75
N ARG A 552 0.43 -29.12 6.44
CA ARG A 552 0.10 -30.39 5.79
C ARG A 552 -0.04 -30.24 4.27
N LEU A 553 -0.26 -29.05 3.78
CA LEU A 553 -0.45 -28.77 2.37
C LEU A 553 0.89 -28.48 1.66
N TYR A 554 1.82 -27.81 2.33
CA TYR A 554 3.15 -27.56 1.81
C TYR A 554 4.08 -28.77 2.00
N PRO A 555 4.95 -29.09 1.01
CA PRO A 555 5.02 -28.53 -0.34
C PRO A 555 4.20 -29.32 -1.37
N ASP A 556 3.50 -30.39 -0.99
CA ASP A 556 2.94 -31.37 -1.92
C ASP A 556 1.72 -30.83 -2.68
N TYR A 557 0.90 -30.02 -2.03
CA TYR A 557 -0.34 -29.45 -2.57
C TYR A 557 -0.29 -27.91 -2.69
N LEU A 558 0.72 -27.29 -2.12
CA LEU A 558 1.05 -25.86 -2.26
C LEU A 558 2.56 -25.75 -2.47
N GLN A 559 2.99 -25.17 -3.57
CA GLN A 559 4.39 -25.06 -3.92
C GLN A 559 4.95 -23.66 -3.64
N SER A 560 4.08 -22.64 -3.62
CA SER A 560 4.47 -21.28 -3.28
C SER A 560 3.69 -20.73 -2.08
N SER A 561 4.41 -20.15 -1.12
CA SER A 561 3.81 -19.31 -0.08
C SER A 561 3.69 -17.89 -0.63
N GLN A 562 2.46 -17.38 -0.72
CA GLN A 562 2.17 -16.06 -1.22
C GLN A 562 1.63 -15.17 -0.10
N VAL A 563 2.47 -14.99 0.90
CA VAL A 563 2.17 -14.20 2.09
C VAL A 563 1.94 -12.73 1.77
N SER A 564 0.90 -12.16 2.35
CA SER A 564 0.61 -10.73 2.21
C SER A 564 1.39 -9.90 3.21
N THR A 565 2.28 -9.08 2.69
CA THR A 565 3.09 -8.12 3.47
C THR A 565 2.74 -6.68 3.08
N TYR A 566 1.44 -6.37 3.10
CA TYR A 566 0.98 -5.02 2.83
C TYR A 566 1.36 -4.08 3.97
N THR A 567 2.16 -3.09 3.66
CA THR A 567 2.65 -2.10 4.62
C THR A 567 2.77 -0.73 3.96
N PRO A 568 2.61 0.37 4.71
CA PRO A 568 2.73 1.73 4.16
C PRO A 568 4.12 2.11 3.64
N LEU A 569 5.12 1.23 3.70
CA LEU A 569 6.50 1.45 3.27
C LEU A 569 7.16 2.69 3.91
N TYR A 570 6.76 3.06 5.12
CA TYR A 570 7.49 4.06 5.90
C TYR A 570 8.88 3.53 6.23
N PRO A 571 9.87 4.40 6.44
CA PRO A 571 11.24 3.96 6.73
C PRO A 571 11.36 2.90 7.83
N TYR A 572 10.58 3.02 8.90
CA TYR A 572 10.58 2.06 10.02
C TYR A 572 9.72 0.79 9.78
N HIS A 573 8.92 0.76 8.69
CA HIS A 573 8.16 -0.44 8.30
C HIS A 573 8.90 -1.33 7.32
N LEU A 574 9.91 -0.83 6.64
CA LEU A 574 10.59 -1.57 5.57
C LEU A 574 11.14 -2.91 6.05
N MET A 575 11.67 -2.95 7.28
CA MET A 575 12.20 -4.18 7.87
C MET A 575 11.13 -5.26 8.09
N LEU A 576 9.85 -4.87 8.24
CA LEU A 576 8.76 -5.83 8.45
C LEU A 576 8.57 -6.72 7.24
N VAL A 577 8.73 -6.17 6.03
CA VAL A 577 8.63 -6.92 4.77
C VAL A 577 9.66 -8.05 4.75
N GLY A 578 10.91 -7.75 5.06
CA GLY A 578 11.96 -8.76 5.14
C GLY A 578 11.76 -9.77 6.26
N ASN A 579 11.28 -9.31 7.43
CA ASN A 579 11.04 -10.20 8.56
C ASN A 579 9.96 -11.24 8.26
N GLU A 580 8.86 -10.86 7.62
CA GLU A 580 7.82 -11.81 7.19
C GLU A 580 8.37 -12.84 6.18
N CYS A 581 9.12 -12.38 5.16
CA CYS A 581 9.77 -13.30 4.22
C CYS A 581 10.70 -14.28 4.92
N ARG A 582 11.46 -13.81 5.91
CA ARG A 582 12.39 -14.62 6.69
C ARG A 582 11.66 -15.64 7.55
N GLU A 583 10.57 -15.26 8.20
CA GLU A 583 9.72 -16.19 8.97
C GLU A 583 9.18 -17.30 8.08
N ASP A 584 8.62 -16.94 6.91
CA ASP A 584 8.10 -17.93 5.96
C ASP A 584 9.19 -18.89 5.49
N ARG A 585 10.35 -18.36 5.13
CA ARG A 585 11.48 -19.19 4.69
C ARG A 585 11.94 -20.17 5.77
N LEU A 586 11.87 -19.79 7.04
CA LEU A 586 12.20 -20.67 8.17
C LEU A 586 11.16 -21.78 8.39
N HIS A 587 9.88 -21.44 8.27
CA HIS A 587 8.78 -22.40 8.47
C HIS A 587 8.59 -23.33 7.27
N LEU A 588 8.82 -22.84 6.05
CA LEU A 588 8.56 -23.52 4.79
C LEU A 588 9.84 -23.66 3.94
N PRO A 589 10.89 -24.34 4.42
CA PRO A 589 12.20 -24.34 3.77
C PRO A 589 12.21 -25.02 2.38
N LYS A 590 11.18 -25.79 2.04
CA LYS A 590 11.03 -26.48 0.75
C LYS A 590 10.04 -25.80 -0.19
N THR A 591 9.58 -24.62 0.16
CA THR A 591 8.52 -23.89 -0.54
C THR A 591 9.09 -22.58 -1.07
N ASP A 592 8.63 -22.13 -2.20
CA ASP A 592 8.99 -20.82 -2.73
C ASP A 592 8.21 -19.73 -2.01
N VAL A 593 8.93 -18.77 -1.42
CA VAL A 593 8.33 -17.60 -0.81
C VAL A 593 8.22 -16.50 -1.88
N ILE A 594 6.98 -16.17 -2.26
CA ILE A 594 6.65 -15.15 -3.27
C ILE A 594 5.67 -14.17 -2.63
N PRO A 595 6.14 -13.24 -1.80
CA PRO A 595 5.25 -12.36 -1.07
C PRO A 595 4.47 -11.44 -2.01
N TRP A 596 3.24 -11.12 -1.60
CA TRP A 596 2.44 -10.06 -2.18
C TRP A 596 2.65 -8.80 -1.34
N ILE A 597 3.28 -7.79 -1.96
CA ILE A 597 3.68 -6.56 -1.27
C ILE A 597 2.97 -5.33 -1.83
N THR A 598 3.03 -4.22 -1.10
CA THR A 598 2.64 -2.91 -1.62
C THR A 598 3.64 -2.41 -2.67
N PRO A 599 3.20 -1.62 -3.68
CA PRO A 599 1.86 -1.07 -3.83
C PRO A 599 0.85 -2.06 -4.40
N GLY A 600 -0.41 -1.95 -3.92
CA GLY A 600 -1.57 -2.62 -4.50
C GLY A 600 -2.45 -1.63 -5.28
N ASP A 601 -3.76 -1.62 -5.00
CA ASP A 601 -4.72 -0.67 -5.61
C ASP A 601 -4.56 0.76 -5.11
N ALA A 602 -3.91 0.92 -4.03
CA ALA A 602 -3.80 2.18 -3.35
C ALA A 602 -2.37 2.45 -2.98
N GLY A 603 -2.04 3.68 -3.05
CA GLY A 603 -0.87 4.10 -2.36
C GLY A 603 0.05 4.98 -3.14
N THR A 604 0.50 5.94 -2.41
CA THR A 604 1.57 6.84 -2.80
C THR A 604 2.83 6.36 -2.13
N PHE A 605 3.81 5.91 -2.91
CA PHE A 605 5.10 5.44 -2.41
C PHE A 605 6.22 6.08 -3.22
N SER A 606 7.32 6.42 -2.55
CA SER A 606 8.54 6.78 -3.27
C SER A 606 9.15 5.55 -3.94
N GLY A 607 9.80 5.74 -5.08
CA GLY A 607 10.58 4.67 -5.72
C GLY A 607 11.68 4.16 -4.81
N GLU A 608 12.25 5.01 -3.96
CA GLU A 608 13.27 4.64 -2.98
C GLU A 608 12.72 3.64 -1.94
N SER A 609 11.61 3.96 -1.26
CA SER A 609 10.99 3.06 -0.28
C SER A 609 10.56 1.73 -0.91
N PHE A 610 10.00 1.80 -2.12
CA PHE A 610 9.62 0.60 -2.85
C PHE A 610 10.84 -0.28 -3.20
N ARG A 611 11.92 0.33 -3.68
CA ARG A 611 13.19 -0.35 -3.92
C ARG A 611 13.70 -1.08 -2.69
N TYR A 612 13.68 -0.41 -1.54
CA TYR A 612 14.15 -0.99 -0.28
C TYR A 612 13.28 -2.16 0.17
N ALA A 613 11.96 -2.08 0.00
CA ALA A 613 11.06 -3.19 0.30
C ALA A 613 11.36 -4.42 -0.56
N LEU A 614 11.63 -4.23 -1.86
CA LEU A 614 12.05 -5.31 -2.76
C LEU A 614 13.38 -5.94 -2.33
N LEU A 615 14.37 -5.12 -1.96
CA LEU A 615 15.66 -5.61 -1.46
C LEU A 615 15.51 -6.42 -0.17
N GLU A 616 14.62 -5.98 0.74
CA GLU A 616 14.28 -6.74 1.96
C GLU A 616 13.69 -8.11 1.61
N CYS A 617 12.80 -8.22 0.62
CA CYS A 617 12.27 -9.50 0.19
C CYS A 617 13.39 -10.46 -0.22
N PHE A 618 14.23 -10.06 -1.18
CA PHE A 618 15.26 -10.93 -1.74
C PHE A 618 16.37 -11.27 -0.75
N ALA A 619 16.80 -10.33 0.08
CA ALA A 619 17.82 -10.58 1.10
C ALA A 619 17.33 -11.45 2.26
N ASN A 620 16.02 -11.64 2.40
CA ASN A 620 15.41 -12.46 3.45
C ASN A 620 14.75 -13.74 2.92
N GLY A 621 15.11 -14.18 1.70
CA GLY A 621 14.80 -15.51 1.19
C GLY A 621 13.57 -15.61 0.31
N ALA A 622 12.97 -14.49 -0.10
CA ALA A 622 11.96 -14.51 -1.15
C ALA A 622 12.59 -14.95 -2.48
N ARG A 623 11.91 -15.83 -3.19
CA ARG A 623 12.28 -16.31 -4.54
C ARG A 623 11.50 -15.61 -5.64
N GLY A 624 10.79 -14.60 -5.30
CA GLY A 624 10.03 -13.73 -6.20
C GLY A 624 9.26 -12.70 -5.43
N VAL A 625 8.53 -11.88 -6.15
CA VAL A 625 7.59 -10.89 -5.61
C VAL A 625 6.39 -10.80 -6.54
N ASN A 626 5.23 -10.52 -5.98
CA ASN A 626 4.03 -10.24 -6.75
C ASN A 626 3.22 -9.12 -6.08
N PHE A 627 2.16 -8.70 -6.75
CA PHE A 627 1.35 -7.57 -6.33
C PHE A 627 -0.11 -7.88 -6.62
N TRP A 628 -1.00 -7.46 -5.75
CA TRP A 628 -2.41 -7.71 -5.97
C TRP A 628 -3.00 -6.78 -7.04
N SER A 629 -2.35 -5.65 -7.34
CA SER A 629 -2.76 -4.72 -8.40
C SER A 629 -1.59 -3.94 -8.97
N SER A 630 -1.73 -3.45 -10.18
CA SER A 630 -0.79 -2.52 -10.83
C SER A 630 -1.37 -1.13 -11.09
N ARG A 631 -2.55 -0.81 -10.56
CA ARG A 631 -3.28 0.41 -10.90
C ARG A 631 -2.58 1.70 -10.51
N VAL A 632 -1.86 1.69 -9.39
CA VAL A 632 -1.15 2.87 -8.88
C VAL A 632 0.33 2.90 -9.24
N TRP A 633 0.77 1.99 -10.08
CA TRP A 633 2.17 1.97 -10.51
C TRP A 633 2.43 3.10 -11.49
N ASP A 634 3.54 3.80 -11.26
CA ASP A 634 4.02 4.88 -12.09
C ASP A 634 5.43 4.61 -12.62
N ALA A 635 5.94 5.53 -13.41
CA ALA A 635 7.29 5.45 -13.98
C ALA A 635 8.39 5.28 -12.93
N GLU A 636 8.27 5.97 -11.79
CA GLU A 636 9.27 5.92 -10.72
C GLU A 636 9.30 4.54 -10.05
N LEU A 637 8.13 3.97 -9.75
CA LEU A 637 8.04 2.63 -9.16
C LEU A 637 8.57 1.56 -10.11
N LEU A 638 8.23 1.65 -11.40
CA LEU A 638 8.71 0.72 -12.42
C LEU A 638 10.21 0.81 -12.65
N ALA A 639 10.78 2.02 -12.63
CA ALA A 639 12.23 2.21 -12.70
C ALA A 639 12.95 1.62 -11.48
N ALA A 640 12.40 1.84 -10.27
CA ALA A 640 12.91 1.24 -9.04
C ALA A 640 12.88 -0.30 -9.09
N TYR A 641 11.80 -0.87 -9.62
CA TYR A 641 11.66 -2.31 -9.81
C TYR A 641 12.73 -2.87 -10.75
N ALA A 642 12.87 -2.27 -11.93
CA ALA A 642 13.89 -2.66 -12.91
C ALA A 642 15.31 -2.58 -12.32
N ARG A 643 15.61 -1.54 -11.54
CA ARG A 643 16.89 -1.38 -10.85
C ARG A 643 17.17 -2.56 -9.90
N VAL A 644 16.18 -2.99 -9.12
CA VAL A 644 16.34 -4.14 -8.21
C VAL A 644 16.56 -5.42 -9.00
N ILE A 645 15.75 -5.70 -10.02
CA ILE A 645 15.89 -6.93 -10.84
C ILE A 645 17.28 -6.96 -11.47
N ARG A 646 17.77 -5.84 -12.00
CA ARG A 646 19.12 -5.75 -12.54
C ARG A 646 20.20 -6.06 -11.49
N SER A 647 20.05 -5.52 -10.28
CA SER A 647 21.02 -5.70 -9.18
C SER A 647 21.07 -7.15 -8.68
N ILE A 648 19.95 -7.86 -8.63
CA ILE A 648 19.89 -9.23 -8.13
C ILE A 648 20.20 -10.30 -9.21
N ALA A 649 20.09 -9.96 -10.49
CA ALA A 649 20.31 -10.92 -11.58
C ALA A 649 21.65 -11.65 -11.51
N PRO A 650 22.79 -11.01 -11.19
CA PRO A 650 24.08 -11.71 -11.08
C PRO A 650 24.16 -12.74 -9.96
N VAL A 651 23.27 -12.65 -8.98
CA VAL A 651 23.22 -13.51 -7.77
C VAL A 651 21.94 -14.34 -7.69
N GLU A 652 21.24 -14.54 -8.82
CA GLU A 652 20.00 -15.31 -8.90
C GLU A 652 20.13 -16.68 -8.24
N GLU A 653 21.20 -17.42 -8.53
CA GLU A 653 21.43 -18.74 -7.96
C GLU A 653 21.56 -18.70 -6.42
N LEU A 654 22.21 -17.67 -5.92
CA LEU A 654 22.37 -17.46 -4.48
C LEU A 654 21.02 -17.17 -3.80
N ILE A 655 20.11 -16.42 -4.46
CA ILE A 655 18.78 -16.17 -3.97
C ILE A 655 17.92 -17.45 -3.93
N ILE A 656 18.01 -18.26 -4.98
CA ILE A 656 17.20 -19.48 -5.11
C ILE A 656 17.65 -20.57 -4.13
N SER A 657 18.96 -20.82 -4.05
CA SER A 657 19.55 -21.95 -3.31
C SER A 657 20.20 -21.56 -1.98
N GLY A 658 20.30 -20.27 -1.67
CA GLY A 658 20.91 -19.80 -0.42
C GLY A 658 20.06 -20.09 0.81
N GLU A 659 20.78 -20.29 1.91
CA GLU A 659 20.20 -20.36 3.26
C GLU A 659 20.24 -18.97 3.92
N LEU A 660 19.34 -18.73 4.86
CA LEU A 660 19.31 -17.47 5.61
C LEU A 660 20.60 -17.28 6.40
N LEU A 661 21.24 -16.15 6.20
CA LEU A 661 22.46 -15.79 6.91
C LEU A 661 22.22 -15.73 8.44
N LYS A 662 23.15 -16.33 9.17
CA LYS A 662 23.23 -16.32 10.63
C LYS A 662 24.59 -15.74 11.06
N ASP A 663 24.67 -15.31 12.29
CA ASP A 663 25.92 -14.88 12.92
C ASP A 663 26.66 -13.71 12.23
N ALA A 664 25.92 -12.87 11.48
CA ALA A 664 26.42 -11.59 11.01
C ALA A 664 26.14 -10.50 12.05
N GLU A 665 27.12 -9.63 12.28
CA GLU A 665 27.02 -8.52 13.22
C GLU A 665 27.10 -7.19 12.47
N ILE A 666 26.39 -6.18 12.97
CA ILE A 666 26.44 -4.81 12.47
C ILE A 666 26.46 -3.81 13.61
N GLN A 667 27.13 -2.70 13.41
CA GLN A 667 27.12 -1.57 14.33
C GLN A 667 25.69 -0.96 14.41
N GLU A 668 25.18 -0.78 15.61
CA GLU A 668 23.90 -0.07 15.83
C GLU A 668 23.96 1.40 15.35
N PRO A 669 22.87 1.93 14.78
CA PRO A 669 21.53 1.36 14.65
C PRO A 669 21.30 0.60 13.31
N GLY A 670 22.34 0.10 12.67
CA GLY A 670 22.28 -0.58 11.39
C GLY A 670 21.47 -1.87 11.41
N ARG A 671 20.92 -2.22 10.25
CA ARG A 671 20.27 -3.51 9.95
C ARG A 671 21.13 -4.30 8.98
N ILE A 672 21.31 -5.59 9.26
CA ILE A 672 21.94 -6.54 8.34
C ILE A 672 21.04 -7.77 8.18
N SER A 673 20.85 -8.19 6.95
CA SER A 673 20.21 -9.46 6.60
C SER A 673 20.83 -10.03 5.34
N GLY A 674 20.60 -11.30 5.03
CA GLY A 674 21.19 -11.87 3.83
C GLY A 674 21.01 -13.37 3.70
N LEU A 675 21.62 -13.89 2.64
CA LEU A 675 21.66 -15.29 2.25
C LEU A 675 23.12 -15.77 2.13
N VAL A 676 23.33 -17.05 2.36
CA VAL A 676 24.63 -17.69 2.18
C VAL A 676 24.49 -19.00 1.38
N ASN A 677 25.38 -19.20 0.42
CA ASN A 677 25.51 -20.44 -0.32
C ASN A 677 27.02 -20.77 -0.50
N GLY A 678 27.47 -21.78 0.23
CA GLY A 678 28.89 -22.11 0.28
C GLY A 678 29.73 -20.97 0.88
N ASP A 679 30.64 -20.44 0.10
CA ASP A 679 31.53 -19.33 0.49
C ASP A 679 31.03 -17.97 -0.05
N GLN A 680 29.85 -17.90 -0.67
CA GLN A 680 29.25 -16.67 -1.18
C GLN A 680 28.11 -16.19 -0.31
N MET A 681 27.93 -14.87 -0.21
CA MET A 681 26.84 -14.26 0.55
C MET A 681 26.21 -13.12 -0.25
N LEU A 682 24.89 -12.98 -0.12
CA LEU A 682 24.14 -11.78 -0.46
C LEU A 682 23.81 -11.07 0.83
N LEU A 683 24.13 -9.78 0.94
CA LEU A 683 23.90 -9.00 2.14
C LEU A 683 23.10 -7.75 1.82
N LEU A 684 22.14 -7.44 2.67
CA LEU A 684 21.49 -6.15 2.75
C LEU A 684 22.01 -5.44 4.01
N VAL A 685 22.62 -4.28 3.84
CA VAL A 685 23.10 -3.40 4.90
C VAL A 685 22.32 -2.10 4.81
N ALA A 686 21.61 -1.71 5.89
CA ALA A 686 20.70 -0.57 5.86
C ALA A 686 20.68 0.23 7.16
N ASP A 687 20.34 1.52 7.04
CA ASP A 687 19.89 2.41 8.11
C ASP A 687 18.76 3.28 7.57
N TYR A 688 17.54 2.73 7.53
CA TYR A 688 16.37 3.39 6.94
C TYR A 688 15.99 4.70 7.61
N LEU A 689 16.22 4.82 8.91
CA LEU A 689 15.89 6.01 9.68
C LEU A 689 16.95 7.12 9.55
N ARG A 690 18.09 6.80 8.93
CA ARG A 690 19.25 7.71 8.82
C ARG A 690 19.72 8.25 10.17
N SER A 691 19.57 7.43 11.20
CA SER A 691 19.86 7.80 12.59
C SER A 691 21.30 7.52 13.03
N GLY A 692 22.01 6.70 12.25
CA GLY A 692 23.39 6.33 12.52
C GLY A 692 24.41 7.11 11.70
N PRO A 693 25.71 6.74 11.85
CA PRO A 693 26.78 7.31 11.05
C PRO A 693 26.63 6.92 9.57
N THR A 694 27.29 7.68 8.70
CA THR A 694 27.30 7.43 7.26
C THR A 694 28.14 6.21 6.85
N GLU A 695 28.79 5.58 7.79
CA GLU A 695 29.59 4.37 7.62
C GLU A 695 29.28 3.42 8.77
N LEU A 696 28.97 2.15 8.45
CA LEU A 696 28.66 1.14 9.45
C LEU A 696 29.71 0.01 9.40
N SER A 697 30.17 -0.40 10.57
CA SER A 697 31.04 -1.58 10.69
C SER A 697 30.19 -2.85 10.70
N ILE A 698 30.58 -3.83 9.86
CA ILE A 698 29.98 -5.17 9.82
C ILE A 698 31.03 -6.24 10.09
N ARG A 699 30.60 -7.35 10.69
CA ARG A 699 31.40 -8.57 10.84
C ARG A 699 30.65 -9.75 10.26
N LEU A 700 31.32 -10.54 9.42
CA LEU A 700 30.71 -11.64 8.69
C LEU A 700 31.36 -12.97 9.04
N PRO A 701 30.60 -14.08 9.02
CA PRO A 701 31.12 -15.42 9.31
C PRO A 701 31.89 -16.02 8.10
N VAL A 702 32.75 -15.23 7.46
CA VAL A 702 33.59 -15.70 6.34
C VAL A 702 34.64 -16.66 6.81
N LYS A 703 34.94 -17.70 6.01
CA LYS A 703 35.97 -18.72 6.29
C LYS A 703 37.26 -18.45 5.53
N LYS A 704 37.22 -17.59 4.54
CA LYS A 704 38.32 -17.20 3.64
C LYS A 704 38.28 -15.70 3.44
N THR A 705 39.35 -15.14 2.94
CA THR A 705 39.35 -13.76 2.45
C THR A 705 38.37 -13.62 1.29
N CYS A 706 37.52 -12.61 1.36
CA CYS A 706 36.45 -12.36 0.40
C CYS A 706 36.48 -10.91 -0.08
N ILE A 707 36.13 -10.73 -1.35
CA ILE A 707 35.87 -9.43 -1.94
C ILE A 707 34.38 -9.10 -1.73
N VAL A 708 34.10 -7.86 -1.36
CA VAL A 708 32.74 -7.34 -1.16
C VAL A 708 32.45 -6.29 -2.21
N THR A 709 31.42 -6.53 -3.03
CA THR A 709 31.03 -5.66 -4.14
C THR A 709 29.59 -5.22 -3.97
N ASP A 710 29.29 -3.95 -4.19
CA ASP A 710 27.93 -3.42 -4.27
C ASP A 710 27.30 -3.85 -5.60
N LEU A 711 26.14 -4.49 -5.53
CA LEU A 711 25.45 -5.05 -6.71
C LEU A 711 24.76 -3.99 -7.58
N ASP A 712 24.45 -2.84 -7.01
CA ASP A 712 23.79 -1.78 -7.74
C ASP A 712 24.76 -0.91 -8.53
N SER A 713 25.85 -0.50 -7.90
CA SER A 713 26.89 0.34 -8.52
C SER A 713 28.00 -0.45 -9.20
N GLY A 714 28.23 -1.71 -8.80
CA GLY A 714 29.39 -2.50 -9.19
C GLY A 714 30.69 -2.10 -8.45
N GLU A 715 30.62 -1.21 -7.46
CA GLU A 715 31.75 -0.72 -6.68
C GLU A 715 32.30 -1.82 -5.76
N GLU A 716 33.62 -1.99 -5.74
CA GLU A 716 34.28 -2.79 -4.73
C GLU A 716 34.34 -2.01 -3.39
N ILE A 717 33.58 -2.47 -2.40
CA ILE A 717 33.52 -1.86 -1.08
C ILE A 717 34.78 -2.17 -0.28
N GLY A 718 35.36 -3.34 -0.48
CA GLY A 718 36.61 -3.74 0.18
C GLY A 718 36.75 -5.24 0.29
N ILE A 719 37.77 -5.64 1.07
CA ILE A 719 38.13 -7.04 1.32
C ILE A 719 37.92 -7.33 2.80
N ILE A 720 37.37 -8.50 3.11
CA ILE A 720 37.16 -8.97 4.48
C ILE A 720 37.82 -10.33 4.69
N ALA A 721 38.63 -10.45 5.74
CA ALA A 721 39.23 -11.70 6.17
C ALA A 721 38.48 -12.31 7.36
N PRO A 722 38.67 -13.62 7.65
CA PRO A 722 38.05 -14.27 8.79
C PRO A 722 38.32 -13.56 10.12
N GLY A 723 37.27 -13.18 10.83
CA GLY A 723 37.33 -12.50 12.12
C GLY A 723 37.58 -10.98 12.05
N GLU A 724 37.74 -10.42 10.87
CA GLU A 724 37.87 -8.98 10.67
C GLU A 724 36.48 -8.30 10.50
N SER A 725 36.48 -6.98 10.64
CA SER A 725 35.33 -6.14 10.37
C SER A 725 35.56 -5.33 9.09
N LEU A 726 34.50 -5.06 8.36
CA LEU A 726 34.52 -4.22 7.16
C LEU A 726 33.65 -2.97 7.42
N THR A 727 34.14 -1.82 7.00
CA THR A 727 33.36 -0.57 7.01
C THR A 727 32.61 -0.43 5.69
N VAL A 728 31.29 -0.31 5.78
CA VAL A 728 30.38 -0.12 4.65
C VAL A 728 29.90 1.33 4.60
N PRO A 729 30.22 2.07 3.52
CA PRO A 729 29.74 3.45 3.37
C PRO A 729 28.26 3.51 2.98
N LEU A 730 27.48 4.35 3.69
CA LEU A 730 26.04 4.59 3.47
C LEU A 730 25.77 6.09 3.23
N GLN A 731 26.55 6.74 2.39
CA GLN A 731 26.57 8.20 2.28
C GLN A 731 25.30 8.82 1.69
N THR A 732 24.90 8.40 0.50
CA THR A 732 23.75 8.94 -0.23
C THR A 732 22.50 8.10 -0.06
N GLU A 733 22.64 6.82 -0.33
CA GLU A 733 21.58 5.84 -0.12
C GLU A 733 21.91 5.07 1.15
N ARG A 734 21.03 5.11 2.13
CA ARG A 734 21.24 4.45 3.42
C ARG A 734 20.98 2.95 3.34
N VAL A 735 21.18 2.37 2.17
CA VAL A 735 21.03 0.93 1.88
C VAL A 735 22.05 0.49 0.84
N ARG A 736 22.71 -0.64 1.10
CA ARG A 736 23.59 -1.33 0.15
C ARG A 736 23.18 -2.79 0.01
N LEU A 737 23.14 -3.27 -1.23
CA LEU A 737 23.01 -4.70 -1.53
C LEU A 737 24.38 -5.22 -1.97
N LEU A 738 24.98 -6.05 -1.16
CA LEU A 738 26.37 -6.48 -1.31
C LEU A 738 26.47 -7.95 -1.71
N HIS A 739 27.37 -8.26 -2.63
CA HIS A 739 27.81 -9.61 -2.94
C HIS A 739 29.19 -9.85 -2.31
N VAL A 740 29.28 -10.87 -1.48
CA VAL A 740 30.52 -11.33 -0.85
C VAL A 740 30.93 -12.62 -1.52
N ARG A 741 32.11 -12.67 -2.07
CA ARG A 741 32.66 -13.84 -2.77
C ARG A 741 34.14 -14.06 -2.42
N PRO A 742 34.66 -15.31 -2.43
CA PRO A 742 36.08 -15.56 -2.27
C PRO A 742 36.93 -14.76 -3.26
N ASP A 743 38.07 -14.28 -2.77
CA ASP A 743 39.08 -13.59 -3.57
C ASP A 743 39.69 -14.50 -4.66
#